data_6dcbec39e7bfaf06b03277e2f8fc63d1
#
_entry.id   6dcbec39e7bfaf06b03277e2f8fc63d1
#
_cell.length_a   1.000
_cell.length_b   1.000
_cell.length_c   1.000
_cell.angle_alpha   90.00
_cell.angle_beta   90.00
_cell.angle_gamma   90.00
#
_symmetry.space_group_name_H-M   'P 1'
#
loop_
_entity.id
_entity.type
_entity.pdbx_description
1 polymer ?
#
loop_
_entity_poly.entity_id
_entity_poly.type
_entity_poly.pdbx_seq_one_letter_code
_entity_poly.pdbx_strand_id
1 'polypeptide(L)'
;MIISLYLLDKIVEYKVPKEIQGSYSFPAEDEDVNIINFEARNGMWILYKTADVSIMYDNTFFDSIELKPNNFYILIYEQKNYLIYVTSTEGTRVNWYTYSKNLNMLIGNVEAANMKYICPYLGNGLIKISLENNQIMIFFLRPVPVYVNKIRVNSNRYVLKFGDEIEIYGFKMLFLKSYLFVKEPNNSIQINEKNAGIKGFIPNYDMSQENIEIRDTDLYNNDDFFMKAPRIRRFYEPKTIKLSTPPRSDEDDQLPLALVIGPMLTMGIISAMTMVTAISNVVTKKAELIDVWPQILMGGIMLVSTLVWPLITQHYNKKIKEKNKKEAIQKYIIYLNDKKKEFVDCINEQTVITQENLITVNRCLDIIVKKDNNLWNRRIDQNDFLLVRVGKGNELLKCKVEYPDEDFTIEENGLRKEVDKIIEEYKYVKNIPIGYSFHDNITTAVMGDEYKILNFMNNIIIQLLTFYSYEDLKIVVMTDEINAPKWDYLKYLNHSFSNDKSFRFFSSNEDSARELSNYLSFEISNRIENSSESQEYNKGPHYFIIVDGYDTVKEFEIIKQLTELDKYYGFNLVILENRLGNLPSKCLNFITLGDEKCVILKNTYEKQDKIEFTPEIVYNIDMMSIVKILSNIPIKFEDELSELPNAISFLEMEHVGKIEQLNILNRWNTNDPTVSLKSEIGVDQQGKIMYLDLHEKAHGPHGLIAGMTGSGKSEFIITYILSLAINYSPDEVSFILIDYKGGGLAFAFENKTLGIELPHLAGTITNLDKSEMNRTLVSINSEIKRRQKIFNDARDSLSESTIDIYKYQKFYREGKVTEPIPHLFIICDEFAELKSQQPDFMDNLISVARIGRSLGVHLILATQKPSGVVNDQIWSNTKFRVCLKVQDESDSKEMLKRPEAASLKQVGRFYLQVGYNEYFALGQSAWCGAKYYP
;
A
#
# COMPACT_ATOMS: atom_id res chain seq x y z
N MET A 1 -16.51 -12.10 -35.82
CA MET A 1 -16.00 -11.46 -37.04
C MET A 1 -16.06 -9.94 -36.89
N ILE A 2 -15.08 -9.20 -37.40
CA ILE A 2 -15.06 -7.74 -37.42
C ILE A 2 -15.00 -7.30 -38.89
N ILE A 3 -15.85 -6.35 -39.26
CA ILE A 3 -15.88 -5.72 -40.57
C ILE A 3 -15.33 -4.32 -40.43
N SER A 4 -14.18 -4.04 -41.06
CA SER A 4 -13.58 -2.71 -41.09
C SER A 4 -13.91 -2.04 -42.43
N LEU A 5 -14.63 -0.94 -42.35
CA LEU A 5 -14.97 -0.09 -43.51
C LEU A 5 -14.01 1.11 -43.56
N TYR A 6 -13.26 1.23 -44.65
CA TYR A 6 -12.30 2.32 -44.87
C TYR A 6 -12.97 3.49 -45.61
N LEU A 7 -13.21 4.55 -44.84
CA LEU A 7 -13.70 5.82 -45.39
C LEU A 7 -12.53 6.76 -45.73
N LEU A 8 -12.83 7.86 -46.38
CA LEU A 8 -11.80 8.84 -46.80
C LEU A 8 -11.07 9.49 -45.61
N ASP A 9 -11.71 9.63 -44.48
CA ASP A 9 -11.22 10.32 -43.29
C ASP A 9 -11.05 9.41 -42.05
N LYS A 10 -11.79 8.29 -41.99
CA LYS A 10 -11.80 7.40 -40.79
C LYS A 10 -12.03 5.92 -41.17
N ILE A 11 -11.82 5.04 -40.21
CA ILE A 11 -12.21 3.62 -40.26
C ILE A 11 -13.41 3.43 -39.34
N VAL A 12 -14.43 2.75 -39.83
CA VAL A 12 -15.57 2.31 -39.00
C VAL A 12 -15.53 0.79 -38.87
N GLU A 13 -15.58 0.27 -37.65
CA GLU A 13 -15.55 -1.16 -37.40
C GLU A 13 -16.88 -1.64 -36.83
N TYR A 14 -17.39 -2.70 -37.41
CA TYR A 14 -18.61 -3.39 -36.97
C TYR A 14 -18.26 -4.76 -36.46
N LYS A 15 -18.57 -5.04 -35.18
CA LYS A 15 -18.45 -6.37 -34.59
C LYS A 15 -19.72 -7.16 -34.91
N VAL A 16 -19.53 -8.27 -35.56
CA VAL A 16 -20.62 -9.15 -35.99
C VAL A 16 -20.59 -10.42 -35.15
N PRO A 17 -21.71 -10.76 -34.44
CA PRO A 17 -21.77 -11.96 -33.60
C PRO A 17 -21.73 -13.25 -34.44
N LYS A 18 -21.28 -14.35 -33.83
CA LYS A 18 -21.10 -15.65 -34.51
C LYS A 18 -22.42 -16.41 -34.79
N GLU A 19 -23.45 -16.23 -34.00
CA GLU A 19 -24.59 -17.16 -33.90
C GLU A 19 -25.96 -16.52 -34.13
N ILE A 20 -26.04 -15.41 -34.88
CA ILE A 20 -27.32 -14.76 -35.12
C ILE A 20 -27.82 -15.09 -36.52
N GLN A 21 -29.12 -15.46 -36.66
CA GLN A 21 -29.82 -15.53 -37.90
C GLN A 21 -30.58 -14.21 -38.16
N GLY A 22 -30.52 -13.66 -39.36
CA GLY A 22 -31.24 -12.43 -39.74
C GLY A 22 -30.47 -11.54 -40.68
N SER A 23 -31.15 -10.47 -41.14
CA SER A 23 -30.59 -9.46 -42.03
C SER A 23 -30.15 -8.25 -41.26
N TYR A 24 -28.99 -7.70 -41.58
CA TYR A 24 -28.37 -6.57 -40.90
C TYR A 24 -27.90 -5.54 -41.91
N SER A 25 -28.05 -4.27 -41.59
CA SER A 25 -27.66 -3.15 -42.42
C SER A 25 -26.87 -2.13 -41.63
N PHE A 26 -25.78 -1.63 -42.19
CA PHE A 26 -24.94 -0.61 -41.58
C PHE A 26 -24.71 0.60 -42.47
N PRO A 27 -24.73 1.82 -41.94
CA PRO A 27 -24.48 3.05 -42.70
C PRO A 27 -23.00 3.23 -43.06
N ALA A 28 -22.69 4.02 -44.06
CA ALA A 28 -21.31 4.39 -44.41
C ALA A 28 -20.74 5.54 -43.57
N GLU A 29 -21.55 6.54 -43.33
CA GLU A 29 -21.25 7.76 -42.58
C GLU A 29 -22.44 8.08 -41.65
N ASP A 30 -22.43 9.24 -41.01
CA ASP A 30 -23.56 9.69 -40.18
C ASP A 30 -24.83 10.01 -41.06
N GLU A 31 -24.90 9.47 -42.25
CA GLU A 31 -26.02 9.60 -43.17
C GLU A 31 -26.98 8.39 -43.02
N ASP A 32 -28.26 8.66 -43.19
CA ASP A 32 -29.36 7.68 -43.05
C ASP A 32 -29.36 6.53 -44.12
N VAL A 33 -28.26 6.40 -44.89
CA VAL A 33 -28.18 5.43 -46.00
C VAL A 33 -27.29 4.24 -45.62
N ASN A 34 -27.90 3.07 -45.51
CA ASN A 34 -27.19 1.82 -45.23
C ASN A 34 -26.51 1.27 -46.50
N ILE A 35 -25.19 1.24 -46.52
CA ILE A 35 -24.41 0.72 -47.68
C ILE A 35 -23.94 -0.71 -47.50
N ILE A 36 -23.87 -1.22 -46.28
CA ILE A 36 -23.51 -2.62 -46.01
C ILE A 36 -24.74 -3.39 -45.64
N ASN A 37 -25.18 -4.33 -46.48
CA ASN A 37 -26.31 -5.19 -46.23
C ASN A 37 -25.87 -6.65 -46.27
N PHE A 38 -26.03 -7.36 -45.18
CA PHE A 38 -25.69 -8.76 -45.13
C PHE A 38 -26.71 -9.60 -44.33
N GLU A 39 -26.73 -10.87 -44.62
CA GLU A 39 -27.59 -11.85 -44.00
C GLU A 39 -26.75 -12.95 -43.32
N ALA A 40 -27.13 -13.29 -42.12
CA ALA A 40 -26.56 -14.43 -41.41
C ALA A 40 -27.41 -15.67 -41.65
N ARG A 41 -26.84 -16.70 -42.24
CA ARG A 41 -27.47 -17.97 -42.47
C ARG A 41 -26.52 -19.10 -42.07
N ASN A 42 -26.92 -19.98 -41.14
CA ASN A 42 -26.16 -21.18 -40.76
C ASN A 42 -24.69 -20.92 -40.39
N GLY A 43 -24.41 -19.83 -39.68
CA GLY A 43 -23.05 -19.44 -39.33
C GLY A 43 -22.22 -18.75 -40.44
N MET A 44 -22.82 -18.58 -41.63
CA MET A 44 -22.20 -17.85 -42.75
C MET A 44 -22.78 -16.44 -42.87
N TRP A 45 -21.95 -15.49 -43.24
CA TRP A 45 -22.32 -14.11 -43.45
C TRP A 45 -22.27 -13.80 -44.98
N ILE A 46 -23.39 -13.44 -45.54
CA ILE A 46 -23.52 -13.20 -46.98
C ILE A 46 -23.81 -11.72 -47.20
N LEU A 47 -22.93 -11.05 -47.91
CA LEU A 47 -23.06 -9.64 -48.31
C LEU A 47 -23.92 -9.58 -49.59
N TYR A 48 -24.94 -8.72 -49.58
CA TYR A 48 -25.88 -8.57 -50.69
C TYR A 48 -25.76 -7.18 -51.34
N LYS A 49 -25.83 -7.15 -52.64
CA LYS A 49 -25.99 -5.91 -53.40
C LYS A 49 -27.41 -5.32 -53.19
N THR A 50 -27.50 -4.00 -53.25
CA THR A 50 -28.77 -3.28 -53.24
C THR A 50 -28.95 -2.54 -54.61
N ALA A 51 -30.10 -1.83 -54.77
CA ALA A 51 -30.32 -1.05 -56.02
C ALA A 51 -29.20 -0.02 -56.23
N ASP A 52 -28.66 0.55 -55.15
CA ASP A 52 -27.71 1.67 -55.17
C ASP A 52 -26.27 1.25 -54.86
N VAL A 53 -26.06 0.00 -54.35
CA VAL A 53 -24.74 -0.50 -53.97
C VAL A 53 -24.34 -1.74 -54.76
N SER A 54 -23.24 -1.69 -55.47
CA SER A 54 -22.64 -2.83 -56.17
C SER A 54 -21.48 -3.43 -55.38
N ILE A 55 -21.30 -4.75 -55.42
CA ILE A 55 -20.25 -5.49 -54.73
C ILE A 55 -19.22 -5.96 -55.78
N MET A 56 -17.96 -5.69 -55.53
CA MET A 56 -16.83 -6.18 -56.34
C MET A 56 -15.81 -6.94 -55.45
N TYR A 57 -15.46 -8.12 -55.94
CA TYR A 57 -14.41 -8.95 -55.34
C TYR A 57 -13.54 -9.51 -56.47
N ASP A 58 -12.21 -9.39 -56.30
CA ASP A 58 -11.20 -9.82 -57.29
C ASP A 58 -11.54 -9.34 -58.72
N ASN A 59 -11.85 -8.04 -58.84
CA ASN A 59 -12.25 -7.38 -60.09
C ASN A 59 -13.51 -7.94 -60.79
N THR A 60 -14.32 -8.71 -60.08
CA THR A 60 -15.58 -9.29 -60.56
C THR A 60 -16.75 -8.77 -59.74
N PHE A 61 -17.89 -8.48 -60.40
CA PHE A 61 -19.13 -8.04 -59.75
C PHE A 61 -19.97 -9.24 -59.28
N PHE A 62 -20.52 -9.13 -58.09
CA PHE A 62 -21.38 -10.15 -57.49
C PHE A 62 -22.71 -9.54 -57.02
N ASP A 63 -23.78 -10.34 -57.12
CA ASP A 63 -25.07 -9.98 -56.54
C ASP A 63 -25.13 -10.33 -55.04
N SER A 64 -24.41 -11.37 -54.66
CA SER A 64 -24.21 -11.77 -53.29
C SER A 64 -22.87 -12.51 -53.14
N ILE A 65 -22.19 -12.33 -52.00
CA ILE A 65 -20.92 -12.99 -51.73
C ILE A 65 -20.79 -13.35 -50.27
N GLU A 66 -20.24 -14.51 -49.96
CA GLU A 66 -19.92 -14.92 -48.59
C GLU A 66 -18.73 -14.11 -48.07
N LEU A 67 -18.88 -13.51 -46.90
CA LEU A 67 -17.80 -12.79 -46.20
C LEU A 67 -16.86 -13.80 -45.53
N LYS A 68 -15.64 -13.88 -46.05
CA LYS A 68 -14.58 -14.73 -45.47
C LYS A 68 -13.56 -13.87 -44.72
N PRO A 69 -13.08 -14.35 -43.51
CA PRO A 69 -12.02 -13.66 -42.82
C PRO A 69 -10.77 -13.42 -43.71
N ASN A 70 -10.08 -12.31 -43.44
CA ASN A 70 -8.87 -11.87 -44.12
C ASN A 70 -9.01 -11.57 -45.63
N ASN A 71 -10.23 -11.31 -46.07
CA ASN A 71 -10.50 -10.89 -47.46
C ASN A 71 -10.94 -9.43 -47.52
N PHE A 72 -10.65 -8.82 -48.68
CA PHE A 72 -11.09 -7.47 -49.04
C PHE A 72 -12.24 -7.52 -50.01
N TYR A 73 -13.20 -6.63 -49.80
CA TYR A 73 -14.35 -6.43 -50.70
C TYR A 73 -14.50 -4.96 -51.03
N ILE A 74 -14.96 -4.60 -52.20
CA ILE A 74 -15.21 -3.22 -52.59
C ILE A 74 -16.72 -3.03 -52.77
N LEU A 75 -17.25 -2.05 -52.06
CA LEU A 75 -18.61 -1.55 -52.28
C LEU A 75 -18.54 -0.30 -53.12
N ILE A 76 -19.37 -0.22 -54.14
CA ILE A 76 -19.46 0.93 -55.00
C ILE A 76 -20.84 1.58 -54.82
N TYR A 77 -20.83 2.80 -54.28
CA TYR A 77 -22.03 3.61 -54.03
C TYR A 77 -21.78 5.03 -54.52
N GLU A 78 -22.69 5.61 -55.33
CA GLU A 78 -22.57 6.96 -55.92
C GLU A 78 -21.21 7.22 -56.60
N GLN A 79 -20.69 6.27 -57.34
CA GLN A 79 -19.37 6.29 -57.99
C GLN A 79 -18.16 6.39 -57.05
N LYS A 80 -18.37 6.24 -55.72
CA LYS A 80 -17.30 6.13 -54.70
C LYS A 80 -17.04 4.67 -54.40
N ASN A 81 -15.76 4.32 -54.23
CA ASN A 81 -15.34 2.98 -53.88
C ASN A 81 -15.03 2.94 -52.35
N TYR A 82 -15.73 2.07 -51.64
CA TYR A 82 -15.52 1.83 -50.23
C TYR A 82 -14.87 0.47 -50.04
N LEU A 83 -13.68 0.44 -49.46
CA LEU A 83 -12.97 -0.82 -49.16
C LEU A 83 -13.45 -1.41 -47.84
N ILE A 84 -13.82 -2.68 -47.84
CA ILE A 84 -14.13 -3.46 -46.63
C ILE A 84 -13.03 -4.49 -46.44
N TYR A 85 -12.57 -4.60 -45.22
CA TYR A 85 -11.73 -5.70 -44.77
C TYR A 85 -12.42 -6.50 -43.68
N VAL A 86 -12.42 -7.80 -43.80
CA VAL A 86 -13.07 -8.71 -42.85
C VAL A 86 -12.01 -9.40 -42.02
N THR A 87 -12.09 -9.28 -40.69
CA THR A 87 -11.15 -9.92 -39.76
C THR A 87 -11.86 -10.99 -38.89
N SER A 88 -11.19 -12.10 -38.63
CA SER A 88 -11.66 -13.04 -37.60
C SER A 88 -11.43 -12.45 -36.20
N THR A 89 -12.36 -12.68 -35.27
CA THR A 89 -12.14 -12.45 -33.83
C THR A 89 -11.31 -13.53 -33.18
N GLU A 90 -11.08 -14.65 -33.88
CA GLU A 90 -10.35 -15.80 -33.39
C GLU A 90 -8.86 -15.67 -33.73
N GLY A 91 -8.02 -15.85 -32.73
CA GLY A 91 -6.62 -16.25 -32.86
C GLY A 91 -5.72 -15.41 -33.78
N THR A 92 -5.93 -14.09 -33.92
CA THR A 92 -5.01 -13.27 -34.72
C THR A 92 -3.60 -13.32 -34.14
N ARG A 93 -2.66 -13.83 -34.90
CA ARG A 93 -1.25 -13.87 -34.51
C ARG A 93 -0.73 -12.44 -34.42
N VAL A 94 -0.23 -12.09 -33.24
CA VAL A 94 0.42 -10.80 -32.99
C VAL A 94 1.89 -11.05 -32.82
N ASN A 95 2.66 -10.60 -33.81
CA ASN A 95 4.11 -10.62 -33.74
C ASN A 95 4.59 -9.36 -33.03
N TRP A 96 5.64 -9.49 -32.26
CA TRP A 96 6.18 -8.37 -31.50
C TRP A 96 7.70 -8.26 -31.68
N TYR A 97 8.18 -7.02 -31.70
CA TYR A 97 9.55 -6.67 -31.99
C TYR A 97 10.04 -5.65 -30.97
N THR A 98 11.30 -5.72 -30.62
CA THR A 98 12.00 -4.58 -30.02
C THR A 98 12.58 -3.71 -31.12
N TYR A 99 12.76 -2.44 -30.84
CA TYR A 99 13.37 -1.50 -31.78
C TYR A 99 14.45 -0.68 -31.10
N SER A 100 15.44 -0.20 -31.90
CA SER A 100 16.58 0.58 -31.43
C SER A 100 16.48 2.03 -31.90
N LYS A 101 17.44 2.86 -31.46
CA LYS A 101 17.60 4.25 -31.98
C LYS A 101 17.75 4.31 -33.52
N ASN A 102 18.14 3.19 -34.14
CA ASN A 102 18.31 3.08 -35.60
C ASN A 102 17.01 2.63 -36.31
N LEU A 103 15.86 2.79 -35.70
CA LEU A 103 14.55 2.47 -36.29
C LEU A 103 14.42 3.17 -37.66
N ASN A 104 14.27 2.40 -38.73
CA ASN A 104 14.13 2.87 -40.09
C ASN A 104 13.28 1.90 -40.92
N MET A 105 11.98 1.91 -40.69
CA MET A 105 11.03 1.02 -41.35
C MET A 105 10.51 1.69 -42.62
N LEU A 106 10.71 1.06 -43.75
CA LEU A 106 10.14 1.42 -45.06
C LEU A 106 9.03 0.42 -45.36
N ILE A 107 7.76 0.88 -45.30
CA ILE A 107 6.56 0.03 -45.44
C ILE A 107 5.87 0.34 -46.76
N GLY A 108 5.63 -0.70 -47.55
CA GLY A 108 4.95 -0.55 -48.84
C GLY A 108 4.99 -1.84 -49.66
N ASN A 109 4.37 -1.83 -50.84
CA ASN A 109 4.37 -2.96 -51.77
C ASN A 109 5.39 -2.73 -52.91
N VAL A 110 6.61 -2.30 -52.58
CA VAL A 110 7.71 -2.02 -53.49
C VAL A 110 8.99 -2.71 -53.07
N GLU A 111 9.92 -2.98 -53.99
CA GLU A 111 11.20 -3.63 -53.69
C GLU A 111 12.08 -2.86 -52.69
N ALA A 112 11.94 -1.54 -52.65
CA ALA A 112 12.69 -0.71 -51.73
C ALA A 112 12.20 -0.81 -50.29
N ALA A 113 11.05 -1.44 -50.03
CA ALA A 113 10.48 -1.60 -48.70
C ALA A 113 11.22 -2.69 -47.92
N ASN A 114 11.66 -2.40 -46.66
CA ASN A 114 12.22 -3.40 -45.76
C ASN A 114 11.13 -4.09 -44.94
N MET A 115 9.91 -3.56 -44.93
CA MET A 115 8.67 -4.23 -44.52
C MET A 115 7.74 -4.24 -45.76
N LYS A 116 7.80 -5.29 -46.54
CA LYS A 116 7.01 -5.41 -47.75
C LYS A 116 5.62 -5.96 -47.43
N TYR A 117 4.61 -5.12 -47.52
CA TYR A 117 3.20 -5.51 -47.35
C TYR A 117 2.54 -5.79 -48.71
N ILE A 118 2.20 -7.05 -48.95
CA ILE A 118 1.59 -7.47 -50.24
C ILE A 118 0.08 -7.26 -50.11
N CYS A 119 -0.37 -6.08 -50.60
CA CYS A 119 -1.79 -5.73 -50.64
C CYS A 119 -2.09 -5.13 -52.03
N PRO A 120 -3.11 -5.66 -52.78
CA PRO A 120 -3.46 -5.20 -54.12
C PRO A 120 -3.86 -3.70 -54.13
N TYR A 121 -4.42 -3.22 -53.06
CA TYR A 121 -4.98 -1.85 -52.94
C TYR A 121 -3.95 -0.82 -52.52
N LEU A 122 -2.75 -1.23 -52.16
CA LEU A 122 -1.69 -0.32 -51.73
C LEU A 122 -0.95 0.38 -52.89
N GLY A 123 -1.00 -0.18 -54.13
CA GLY A 123 -0.30 0.33 -55.28
C GLY A 123 1.21 0.47 -55.06
N ASN A 124 1.81 1.57 -55.52
CA ASN A 124 3.23 1.90 -55.32
C ASN A 124 3.47 2.76 -54.06
N GLY A 125 2.55 2.78 -53.12
CA GLY A 125 2.65 3.55 -51.88
C GLY A 125 3.87 3.16 -51.05
N LEU A 126 4.49 4.15 -50.37
CA LEU A 126 5.65 3.94 -49.51
C LEU A 126 5.67 4.95 -48.39
N ILE A 127 5.75 4.46 -47.15
CA ILE A 127 5.99 5.29 -45.96
C ILE A 127 7.31 4.91 -45.30
N LYS A 128 7.91 5.86 -44.59
CA LYS A 128 9.06 5.67 -43.73
C LYS A 128 8.64 5.96 -42.30
N ILE A 129 8.95 5.04 -41.37
CA ILE A 129 8.83 5.26 -39.94
C ILE A 129 10.23 5.25 -39.35
N SER A 130 10.62 6.32 -38.66
CA SER A 130 11.94 6.47 -38.03
C SER A 130 11.82 7.12 -36.69
N LEU A 131 12.79 6.85 -35.81
CA LEU A 131 12.91 7.51 -34.51
C LEU A 131 13.84 8.72 -34.66
N GLU A 132 13.32 9.93 -34.50
CA GLU A 132 14.07 11.19 -34.59
C GLU A 132 13.82 12.02 -33.31
N ASN A 133 14.86 12.44 -32.61
CA ASN A 133 14.76 13.19 -31.33
C ASN A 133 13.84 12.53 -30.28
N ASN A 134 13.96 11.22 -30.10
CA ASN A 134 13.11 10.40 -29.21
C ASN A 134 11.61 10.43 -29.55
N GLN A 135 11.24 10.85 -30.75
CA GLN A 135 9.88 10.81 -31.29
C GLN A 135 9.79 9.90 -32.50
N ILE A 136 8.76 9.09 -32.57
CA ILE A 136 8.51 8.24 -33.73
C ILE A 136 7.78 9.09 -34.79
N MET A 137 8.37 9.18 -35.99
CA MET A 137 7.88 9.98 -37.08
C MET A 137 7.48 9.11 -38.26
N ILE A 138 6.30 9.41 -38.85
CA ILE A 138 5.89 8.85 -40.14
C ILE A 138 6.18 9.89 -41.23
N PHE A 139 6.87 9.48 -42.29
CA PHE A 139 7.09 10.26 -43.50
C PHE A 139 6.43 9.56 -44.68
N PHE A 140 5.63 10.29 -45.45
CA PHE A 140 4.97 9.79 -46.63
C PHE A 140 5.87 10.03 -47.82
N LEU A 141 6.58 8.98 -48.27
CA LEU A 141 7.46 9.06 -49.45
C LEU A 141 6.65 8.95 -50.76
N ARG A 142 5.59 8.18 -50.72
CA ARG A 142 4.58 8.05 -51.79
C ARG A 142 3.20 7.92 -51.14
N PRO A 143 2.12 8.33 -51.83
CA PRO A 143 0.78 8.31 -51.23
C PRO A 143 0.38 6.92 -50.74
N VAL A 144 0.01 6.83 -49.47
CA VAL A 144 -0.50 5.65 -48.78
C VAL A 144 -1.61 6.07 -47.82
N PRO A 145 -2.75 5.40 -47.81
CA PRO A 145 -3.77 5.66 -46.81
C PRO A 145 -3.35 5.09 -45.47
N VAL A 146 -2.87 5.94 -44.60
CA VAL A 146 -2.48 5.58 -43.22
C VAL A 146 -3.50 6.16 -42.25
N TYR A 147 -3.99 5.33 -41.38
CA TYR A 147 -4.89 5.72 -40.30
C TYR A 147 -4.19 5.57 -38.98
N VAL A 148 -4.26 6.60 -38.14
CA VAL A 148 -3.75 6.56 -36.77
C VAL A 148 -4.95 6.65 -35.82
N ASN A 149 -5.11 5.66 -34.94
CA ASN A 149 -6.28 5.55 -34.09
C ASN A 149 -7.60 5.68 -34.86
N LYS A 150 -7.66 5.00 -36.01
CA LYS A 150 -8.80 4.99 -36.97
C LYS A 150 -9.07 6.30 -37.71
N ILE A 151 -8.25 7.33 -37.55
CA ILE A 151 -8.37 8.61 -38.24
C ILE A 151 -7.29 8.70 -39.33
N ARG A 152 -7.66 9.09 -40.53
CA ARG A 152 -6.71 9.19 -41.63
C ARG A 152 -5.73 10.36 -41.44
N VAL A 153 -4.47 10.10 -41.72
CA VAL A 153 -3.42 11.12 -41.71
C VAL A 153 -3.35 11.81 -43.07
N ASN A 154 -3.59 13.13 -43.11
CA ASN A 154 -3.60 13.93 -44.34
C ASN A 154 -2.37 14.86 -44.49
N SER A 155 -1.30 14.61 -43.74
CA SER A 155 -0.05 15.41 -43.75
C SER A 155 1.11 14.62 -44.34
N ASN A 156 2.13 15.29 -44.89
CA ASN A 156 3.32 14.61 -45.41
C ASN A 156 4.24 14.02 -44.31
N ARG A 157 4.02 14.41 -43.05
CA ARG A 157 4.70 13.87 -41.88
C ARG A 157 3.73 13.84 -40.68
N TYR A 158 3.89 12.86 -39.83
CA TYR A 158 3.08 12.73 -38.61
C TYR A 158 3.95 12.26 -37.43
N VAL A 159 3.74 12.85 -36.26
CA VAL A 159 4.42 12.46 -35.02
C VAL A 159 3.51 11.49 -34.29
N LEU A 160 3.99 10.26 -34.10
CA LEU A 160 3.29 9.24 -33.35
C LEU A 160 3.53 9.41 -31.85
N LYS A 161 2.48 9.20 -31.10
CA LYS A 161 2.57 9.04 -29.65
C LYS A 161 2.65 7.56 -29.28
N PHE A 162 3.36 7.24 -28.21
CA PHE A 162 3.35 5.88 -27.70
C PHE A 162 1.92 5.48 -27.28
N GLY A 163 1.46 4.33 -27.78
CA GLY A 163 0.08 3.86 -27.64
C GLY A 163 -0.79 4.12 -28.87
N ASP A 164 -0.26 4.84 -29.89
CA ASP A 164 -0.96 5.00 -31.16
C ASP A 164 -0.95 3.70 -31.97
N GLU A 165 -2.12 3.37 -32.54
CA GLU A 165 -2.29 2.26 -33.46
C GLU A 165 -2.33 2.78 -34.89
N ILE A 166 -1.39 2.28 -35.70
CA ILE A 166 -1.34 2.57 -37.13
C ILE A 166 -2.05 1.46 -37.88
N GLU A 167 -2.90 1.83 -38.84
CA GLU A 167 -3.57 0.87 -39.70
C GLU A 167 -3.41 1.28 -41.19
N ILE A 168 -3.03 0.27 -42.01
CA ILE A 168 -2.90 0.38 -43.45
C ILE A 168 -3.63 -0.82 -44.04
N TYR A 169 -4.90 -0.67 -44.45
CA TYR A 169 -5.71 -1.71 -45.08
C TYR A 169 -5.55 -3.11 -44.45
N GLY A 170 -5.97 -3.25 -43.19
CA GLY A 170 -5.89 -4.52 -42.46
C GLY A 170 -4.56 -4.80 -41.74
N PHE A 171 -3.45 -4.16 -42.18
CA PHE A 171 -2.18 -4.22 -41.52
C PHE A 171 -2.17 -3.24 -40.34
N LYS A 172 -2.03 -3.77 -39.11
CA LYS A 172 -2.05 -2.96 -37.88
C LYS A 172 -0.72 -3.02 -37.15
N MET A 173 -0.27 -1.87 -36.67
CA MET A 173 0.90 -1.73 -35.80
C MET A 173 0.56 -0.90 -34.58
N LEU A 174 1.02 -1.35 -33.42
CA LEU A 174 0.91 -0.61 -32.16
C LEU A 174 2.33 -0.32 -31.64
N PHE A 175 2.66 0.96 -31.47
CA PHE A 175 3.92 1.40 -30.89
C PHE A 175 3.75 1.63 -29.38
N LEU A 176 4.42 0.82 -28.60
CA LEU A 176 4.62 1.04 -27.17
C LEU A 176 6.08 1.45 -26.92
N LYS A 177 6.37 2.02 -25.74
CA LYS A 177 7.70 2.57 -25.46
C LYS A 177 8.84 1.55 -25.61
N SER A 178 8.60 0.27 -25.27
CA SER A 178 9.59 -0.79 -25.32
C SER A 178 9.39 -1.76 -26.49
N TYR A 179 8.22 -1.75 -27.11
CA TYR A 179 7.83 -2.77 -28.10
C TYR A 179 7.05 -2.20 -29.27
N LEU A 180 7.22 -2.86 -30.41
CA LEU A 180 6.36 -2.73 -31.58
C LEU A 180 5.56 -4.02 -31.74
N PHE A 181 4.26 -3.93 -31.75
CA PHE A 181 3.37 -5.05 -32.07
C PHE A 181 2.85 -4.93 -33.48
N VAL A 182 2.92 -6.03 -34.21
CA VAL A 182 2.51 -6.11 -35.60
C VAL A 182 1.44 -7.20 -35.73
N LYS A 183 0.26 -6.83 -36.18
CA LYS A 183 -0.83 -7.72 -36.51
C LYS A 183 -0.95 -7.86 -38.00
N GLU A 184 -0.67 -9.04 -38.51
CA GLU A 184 -0.60 -9.30 -39.95
C GLU A 184 -1.90 -9.93 -40.45
N PRO A 185 -2.45 -9.44 -41.57
CA PRO A 185 -3.43 -10.19 -42.32
C PRO A 185 -2.72 -11.30 -43.16
N ASN A 186 -3.01 -12.56 -42.86
CA ASN A 186 -2.63 -13.73 -43.66
C ASN A 186 -1.15 -13.88 -44.09
N ASN A 187 -0.19 -13.69 -43.22
CA ASN A 187 1.25 -13.79 -43.56
C ASN A 187 1.64 -12.96 -44.80
N SER A 188 0.99 -11.84 -45.02
CA SER A 188 1.18 -10.97 -46.20
C SER A 188 2.38 -10.01 -46.04
N ILE A 189 3.15 -10.14 -44.98
CA ILE A 189 4.29 -9.23 -44.74
C ILE A 189 5.61 -10.00 -44.77
N GLN A 190 6.54 -9.41 -45.52
CA GLN A 190 7.94 -9.85 -45.54
C GLN A 190 8.79 -8.79 -44.85
N ILE A 191 9.48 -9.14 -43.75
CA ILE A 191 10.23 -8.21 -42.92
C ILE A 191 11.72 -8.50 -43.04
N ASN A 192 12.52 -7.47 -43.34
CA ASN A 192 13.97 -7.50 -43.19
C ASN A 192 14.33 -6.75 -41.91
N GLU A 193 14.41 -7.48 -40.81
CA GLU A 193 14.58 -6.94 -39.45
C GLU A 193 15.82 -6.05 -39.33
N LYS A 194 16.98 -6.52 -39.84
CA LYS A 194 18.24 -5.81 -39.74
C LYS A 194 18.19 -4.42 -40.37
N ASN A 195 17.57 -4.29 -41.55
CA ASN A 195 17.47 -3.04 -42.25
C ASN A 195 16.37 -2.13 -41.70
N ALA A 196 15.37 -2.72 -41.03
CA ALA A 196 14.28 -1.97 -40.40
C ALA A 196 14.65 -1.41 -39.03
N GLY A 197 15.75 -1.87 -38.45
CA GLY A 197 16.14 -1.48 -37.09
C GLY A 197 15.26 -2.06 -35.98
N ILE A 198 14.65 -3.21 -36.26
CA ILE A 198 13.81 -3.97 -35.32
C ILE A 198 14.40 -5.37 -35.14
N LYS A 199 14.09 -6.02 -34.02
CA LYS A 199 14.45 -7.40 -33.73
C LYS A 199 13.21 -8.14 -33.26
N GLY A 200 12.83 -9.18 -34.02
CA GLY A 200 11.74 -10.06 -33.66
C GLY A 200 12.10 -10.99 -32.52
N PHE A 201 11.12 -11.33 -31.74
CA PHE A 201 11.22 -12.37 -30.73
C PHE A 201 10.66 -13.66 -31.31
N ILE A 202 11.53 -14.61 -31.49
CA ILE A 202 11.15 -16.01 -31.66
C ILE A 202 11.26 -16.61 -30.26
N PRO A 203 10.17 -17.09 -29.66
CA PRO A 203 10.24 -17.77 -28.38
C PRO A 203 11.01 -19.09 -28.59
N ASN A 204 12.31 -19.05 -28.48
CA ASN A 204 13.18 -20.21 -28.41
C ASN A 204 13.82 -20.21 -27.04
N TYR A 205 13.39 -21.14 -26.22
CA TYR A 205 14.01 -21.50 -24.97
C TYR A 205 15.32 -22.27 -25.25
N ASP A 206 16.33 -21.57 -25.73
CA ASP A 206 17.69 -22.08 -25.81
C ASP A 206 18.57 -21.29 -24.84
N MET A 207 18.83 -21.88 -23.67
CA MET A 207 19.67 -21.32 -22.62
C MET A 207 21.15 -21.15 -23.02
N SER A 208 21.54 -21.60 -24.20
CA SER A 208 22.94 -21.57 -24.69
C SER A 208 23.32 -20.29 -25.46
N GLN A 209 22.37 -19.43 -25.77
CA GLN A 209 22.67 -18.16 -26.44
C GLN A 209 22.75 -17.02 -25.43
N GLU A 210 23.93 -16.39 -25.34
CA GLU A 210 24.09 -15.08 -24.70
C GLU A 210 23.12 -14.09 -25.34
N ASN A 211 21.99 -13.82 -24.70
CA ASN A 211 21.04 -12.81 -25.12
C ASN A 211 21.72 -11.45 -24.95
N ILE A 212 21.85 -10.72 -26.06
CA ILE A 212 22.24 -9.30 -26.00
C ILE A 212 21.05 -8.59 -25.33
N GLU A 213 21.18 -8.28 -24.05
CA GLU A 213 20.22 -7.46 -23.33
C GLU A 213 20.09 -6.09 -24.03
N ILE A 214 18.95 -5.84 -24.64
CA ILE A 214 18.59 -4.47 -25.06
C ILE A 214 18.08 -3.79 -23.79
N ARG A 215 18.94 -3.00 -23.16
CA ARG A 215 18.55 -2.25 -21.96
C ARG A 215 17.63 -1.10 -22.35
N ASP A 216 16.55 -0.92 -21.64
CA ASP A 216 15.64 0.22 -21.83
C ASP A 216 16.36 1.57 -21.69
N THR A 217 17.46 1.59 -20.92
CA THR A 217 18.36 2.75 -20.75
C THR A 217 18.92 3.31 -22.06
N ASP A 218 19.01 2.49 -23.12
CA ASP A 218 19.51 2.95 -24.43
C ASP A 218 18.49 3.80 -25.21
N LEU A 219 17.21 3.70 -24.87
CA LEU A 219 16.10 4.37 -25.56
C LEU A 219 15.55 5.58 -24.80
N TYR A 220 15.83 5.70 -23.49
CA TYR A 220 15.21 6.69 -22.61
C TYR A 220 16.24 7.59 -21.96
N ASN A 221 15.84 8.83 -21.64
CA ASN A 221 16.57 9.69 -20.73
C ASN A 221 16.28 9.25 -19.27
N ASN A 222 17.17 9.55 -18.33
CA ASN A 222 16.96 9.23 -16.92
C ASN A 222 15.65 9.80 -16.35
N ASP A 223 15.16 10.90 -16.89
CA ASP A 223 13.93 11.58 -16.46
C ASP A 223 12.64 10.88 -16.97
N ASP A 224 12.77 9.91 -17.88
CA ASP A 224 11.62 9.18 -18.44
C ASP A 224 11.17 8.00 -17.56
N PHE A 225 12.04 7.56 -16.62
CA PHE A 225 11.74 6.41 -15.75
C PHE A 225 10.79 6.79 -14.63
N PHE A 226 9.83 5.91 -14.38
CA PHE A 226 8.92 6.05 -13.25
C PHE A 226 9.61 5.60 -11.96
N MET A 227 9.60 6.46 -10.95
CA MET A 227 10.08 6.16 -9.61
C MET A 227 8.93 5.77 -8.71
N LYS A 228 9.04 4.61 -8.05
CA LYS A 228 8.04 4.10 -7.11
C LYS A 228 8.05 4.96 -5.85
N ALA A 229 6.89 5.41 -5.39
CA ALA A 229 6.79 6.10 -4.11
C ALA A 229 6.83 5.12 -2.93
N PRO A 230 7.47 5.47 -1.80
CA PRO A 230 7.42 4.64 -0.62
C PRO A 230 6.00 4.60 -0.05
N ARG A 231 5.49 3.40 0.21
CA ARG A 231 4.18 3.20 0.85
C ARG A 231 4.32 3.19 2.36
N ILE A 232 3.54 4.05 3.01
CA ILE A 232 3.36 4.04 4.45
C ILE A 232 1.99 3.44 4.75
N ARG A 233 1.98 2.26 5.37
CA ARG A 233 0.76 1.52 5.71
C ARG A 233 0.37 1.80 7.14
N ARG A 234 -0.92 2.14 7.37
CA ARG A 234 -1.49 2.16 8.72
C ARG A 234 -1.89 0.75 9.15
N PHE A 235 -1.57 0.45 10.40
CA PHE A 235 -1.95 -0.80 11.04
C PHE A 235 -3.01 -0.50 12.11
N TYR A 236 -3.97 -1.41 12.22
CA TYR A 236 -4.89 -1.37 13.35
C TYR A 236 -4.22 -2.02 14.57
N GLU A 237 -3.99 -1.25 15.62
CA GLU A 237 -3.49 -1.76 16.90
C GLU A 237 -4.68 -2.25 17.72
N PRO A 238 -4.74 -3.56 18.07
CA PRO A 238 -5.84 -4.09 18.86
C PRO A 238 -5.89 -3.43 20.23
N LYS A 239 -6.95 -2.64 20.49
CA LYS A 239 -7.22 -2.07 21.81
C LYS A 239 -7.86 -3.11 22.68
N THR A 240 -7.59 -3.05 23.99
CA THR A 240 -8.23 -3.92 25.00
C THR A 240 -9.35 -3.17 25.69
N ILE A 241 -10.58 -3.62 25.49
CA ILE A 241 -11.77 -3.08 26.17
C ILE A 241 -12.01 -3.93 27.43
N LYS A 242 -11.79 -3.32 28.59
CA LYS A 242 -12.04 -3.98 29.88
C LYS A 242 -13.45 -3.71 30.34
N LEU A 243 -14.22 -4.77 30.58
CA LEU A 243 -15.55 -4.70 31.13
C LEU A 243 -15.54 -5.15 32.59
N SER A 244 -16.14 -4.34 33.47
CA SER A 244 -16.28 -4.67 34.87
C SER A 244 -17.51 -5.56 35.11
N THR A 245 -17.46 -6.42 36.11
CA THR A 245 -18.62 -7.22 36.51
C THR A 245 -19.76 -6.33 37.00
N PRO A 246 -21.02 -6.73 36.77
CA PRO A 246 -22.15 -6.01 37.33
C PRO A 246 -22.09 -5.96 38.86
N PRO A 247 -22.66 -4.91 39.47
CA PRO A 247 -22.71 -4.84 40.91
C PRO A 247 -23.44 -6.07 41.47
N ARG A 248 -22.75 -6.81 42.37
CA ARG A 248 -23.36 -7.97 43.05
C ARG A 248 -24.53 -7.49 43.89
N SER A 249 -25.64 -8.20 43.85
CA SER A 249 -26.60 -8.12 44.93
C SER A 249 -25.93 -8.75 46.13
N ASP A 250 -25.55 -7.94 47.16
CA ASP A 250 -25.09 -8.52 48.40
C ASP A 250 -26.08 -9.62 48.78
N GLU A 251 -25.58 -10.86 48.90
CA GLU A 251 -26.34 -11.96 49.45
C GLU A 251 -26.99 -11.45 50.74
N ASP A 252 -28.27 -11.67 50.83
CA ASP A 252 -29.02 -11.27 51.99
C ASP A 252 -28.40 -11.99 53.24
N ASP A 253 -27.35 -11.39 53.80
CA ASP A 253 -26.94 -11.64 55.18
C ASP A 253 -28.06 -11.08 56.12
N GLN A 254 -29.29 -11.46 55.76
CA GLN A 254 -30.34 -11.30 56.74
C GLN A 254 -30.10 -12.33 57.83
N LEU A 255 -29.49 -11.89 58.93
CA LEU A 255 -29.53 -12.66 60.15
C LEU A 255 -30.89 -13.27 60.31
N PRO A 256 -31.05 -14.59 60.47
CA PRO A 256 -32.31 -15.24 60.59
C PRO A 256 -33.21 -14.48 61.62
N LEU A 257 -34.46 -14.27 61.23
CA LEU A 257 -35.42 -13.46 62.03
C LEU A 257 -35.39 -13.83 63.53
N ALA A 258 -35.11 -15.10 63.82
CA ALA A 258 -34.90 -15.62 65.15
C ALA A 258 -33.69 -15.03 65.93
N LEU A 259 -32.57 -14.70 65.20
CA LEU A 259 -31.42 -14.08 65.86
C LEU A 259 -31.56 -12.58 66.03
N VAL A 260 -32.43 -11.93 65.30
CA VAL A 260 -32.79 -10.50 65.46
C VAL A 260 -33.87 -10.37 66.56
N ILE A 261 -34.85 -11.21 66.53
CA ILE A 261 -36.01 -11.17 67.47
C ILE A 261 -35.64 -11.80 68.82
N GLY A 262 -34.71 -12.79 68.90
CA GLY A 262 -34.34 -13.46 70.11
C GLY A 262 -33.86 -12.53 71.25
N PRO A 263 -32.88 -11.69 71.07
CA PRO A 263 -32.43 -10.69 72.03
C PRO A 263 -33.49 -9.66 72.37
N MET A 264 -34.33 -9.31 71.41
CA MET A 264 -35.44 -8.37 71.58
C MET A 264 -36.54 -8.97 72.50
N LEU A 265 -36.92 -10.22 72.24
CA LEU A 265 -37.92 -10.91 73.06
C LEU A 265 -37.41 -11.07 74.49
N THR A 266 -36.17 -11.41 74.71
CA THR A 266 -35.62 -11.55 76.08
C THR A 266 -35.62 -10.22 76.85
N MET A 267 -35.20 -9.10 76.21
CA MET A 267 -35.23 -7.77 76.83
C MET A 267 -36.69 -7.26 76.96
N GLY A 268 -37.54 -7.53 75.99
CA GLY A 268 -38.96 -7.21 76.05
C GLY A 268 -39.65 -7.95 77.22
N ILE A 269 -39.35 -9.23 77.45
CA ILE A 269 -39.91 -10.01 78.54
C ILE A 269 -39.41 -9.46 79.87
N ILE A 270 -38.13 -9.10 80.00
CA ILE A 270 -37.60 -8.50 81.22
C ILE A 270 -38.25 -7.15 81.49
N SER A 271 -38.45 -6.32 80.53
CA SER A 271 -39.13 -5.04 80.66
C SER A 271 -40.61 -5.21 81.01
N ALA A 272 -41.31 -6.19 80.46
CA ALA A 272 -42.70 -6.53 80.82
C ALA A 272 -42.76 -7.08 82.22
N MET A 273 -41.79 -7.89 82.63
CA MET A 273 -41.75 -8.48 83.95
C MET A 273 -41.49 -7.40 85.02
N THR A 274 -40.63 -6.42 84.77
CA THR A 274 -40.45 -5.28 85.66
C THR A 274 -41.71 -4.41 85.75
N MET A 275 -42.42 -4.24 84.65
CA MET A 275 -43.69 -3.51 84.64
C MET A 275 -44.80 -4.26 85.37
N VAL A 276 -44.89 -5.60 85.21
CA VAL A 276 -45.85 -6.45 85.90
C VAL A 276 -45.55 -6.47 87.39
N THR A 277 -44.26 -6.55 87.82
CA THR A 277 -43.89 -6.50 89.20
C THR A 277 -44.21 -5.15 89.86
N ALA A 278 -43.96 -4.07 89.15
CA ALA A 278 -44.34 -2.70 89.55
C ALA A 278 -45.82 -2.58 89.74
N ILE A 279 -46.64 -3.04 88.78
CA ILE A 279 -48.13 -3.02 88.87
C ILE A 279 -48.61 -3.94 89.97
N SER A 280 -48.03 -5.13 90.14
CA SER A 280 -48.37 -6.06 91.24
C SER A 280 -48.12 -5.46 92.61
N ASN A 281 -47.04 -4.68 92.73
CA ASN A 281 -46.72 -4.01 93.99
C ASN A 281 -47.77 -2.94 94.34
N VAL A 282 -48.35 -2.24 93.35
CA VAL A 282 -49.44 -1.30 93.59
C VAL A 282 -50.72 -2.02 93.89
N VAL A 283 -51.10 -3.09 93.23
CA VAL A 283 -52.34 -3.86 93.44
C VAL A 283 -52.36 -4.52 94.80
N THR A 284 -51.19 -4.97 95.31
CA THR A 284 -51.01 -5.61 96.61
C THR A 284 -50.87 -4.62 97.78
N LYS A 285 -51.08 -3.31 97.56
CA LYS A 285 -50.97 -2.23 98.58
C LYS A 285 -49.60 -2.14 99.25
N LYS A 286 -48.47 -2.59 98.58
CA LYS A 286 -47.16 -2.50 99.19
C LYS A 286 -46.40 -1.22 98.78
N ALA A 287 -46.91 -0.42 97.75
CA ALA A 287 -46.35 0.83 97.34
C ALA A 287 -47.48 1.73 96.78
N GLU A 288 -47.32 3.07 96.95
CA GLU A 288 -48.25 4.05 96.33
C GLU A 288 -47.96 4.22 94.85
N LEU A 289 -48.98 4.57 94.05
CA LEU A 289 -48.91 4.68 92.63
C LEU A 289 -47.89 5.75 92.13
N ILE A 290 -47.69 6.77 92.98
CA ILE A 290 -46.74 7.86 92.76
C ILE A 290 -45.31 7.37 92.85
N ASP A 291 -44.90 6.44 93.64
CA ASP A 291 -43.61 5.90 93.85
C ASP A 291 -43.16 4.92 92.79
N VAL A 292 -44.15 4.29 92.11
CA VAL A 292 -43.90 3.23 91.14
C VAL A 292 -44.06 3.69 89.66
N TRP A 293 -44.71 4.86 89.49
CA TRP A 293 -44.99 5.45 88.18
C TRP A 293 -43.72 5.57 87.30
N PRO A 294 -42.54 6.01 87.77
CA PRO A 294 -41.33 6.11 86.94
C PRO A 294 -40.88 4.73 86.46
N GLN A 295 -41.08 3.64 87.23
CA GLN A 295 -40.67 2.28 86.84
C GLN A 295 -41.61 1.71 85.77
N ILE A 296 -42.92 2.03 85.83
CA ILE A 296 -43.94 1.64 84.83
C ILE A 296 -43.69 2.38 83.55
N LEU A 297 -43.42 3.69 83.63
CA LEU A 297 -43.13 4.51 82.50
C LEU A 297 -41.84 4.06 81.82
N MET A 298 -40.75 3.82 82.53
CA MET A 298 -39.48 3.34 82.11
C MET A 298 -39.59 1.95 81.46
N GLY A 299 -40.29 1.01 82.05
CA GLY A 299 -40.62 -0.29 81.51
C GLY A 299 -41.42 -0.22 80.19
N GLY A 300 -42.39 0.68 80.08
CA GLY A 300 -43.19 0.92 78.89
C GLY A 300 -42.38 1.50 77.78
N ILE A 301 -41.59 2.54 78.08
CA ILE A 301 -40.70 3.14 77.03
C ILE A 301 -39.66 2.10 76.57
N MET A 302 -39.07 1.30 77.47
CA MET A 302 -38.11 0.28 77.14
C MET A 302 -38.76 -0.83 76.29
N LEU A 303 -39.97 -1.26 76.60
CA LEU A 303 -40.71 -2.24 75.79
C LEU A 303 -41.05 -1.76 74.39
N VAL A 304 -41.48 -0.53 74.29
CA VAL A 304 -41.72 0.10 72.93
C VAL A 304 -40.43 0.26 72.19
N SER A 305 -39.41 0.75 72.82
CA SER A 305 -38.07 0.93 72.15
C SER A 305 -37.48 -0.36 71.62
N THR A 306 -37.52 -1.45 72.46
CA THR A 306 -36.95 -2.75 72.07
C THR A 306 -37.76 -3.49 71.00
N LEU A 307 -39.09 -3.28 70.89
CA LEU A 307 -39.92 -3.97 69.91
C LEU A 307 -40.11 -3.13 68.62
N VAL A 308 -40.32 -1.81 68.73
CA VAL A 308 -40.67 -0.96 67.56
C VAL A 308 -39.46 -0.44 66.83
N TRP A 309 -38.38 -0.02 67.54
CA TRP A 309 -37.21 0.58 66.91
C TRP A 309 -36.51 -0.32 65.93
N PRO A 310 -36.23 -1.59 66.18
CA PRO A 310 -35.61 -2.50 65.25
C PRO A 310 -36.46 -2.78 64.02
N LEU A 311 -37.77 -2.84 64.11
CA LEU A 311 -38.67 -3.01 62.98
C LEU A 311 -38.62 -1.79 62.03
N ILE A 312 -38.60 -0.58 62.62
CA ILE A 312 -38.43 0.67 61.87
C ILE A 312 -37.06 0.67 61.20
N THR A 313 -35.99 0.31 61.92
CA THR A 313 -34.61 0.29 61.37
C THR A 313 -34.51 -0.73 60.27
N GLN A 314 -35.06 -1.92 60.41
CA GLN A 314 -35.08 -2.95 59.37
C GLN A 314 -35.79 -2.46 58.06
N HIS A 315 -36.98 -1.85 58.23
CA HIS A 315 -37.76 -1.29 57.14
C HIS A 315 -36.99 -0.15 56.45
N TYR A 316 -36.38 0.74 57.23
CA TYR A 316 -35.56 1.84 56.70
C TYR A 316 -34.29 1.34 55.97
N ASN A 317 -33.60 0.38 56.54
CA ASN A 317 -32.42 -0.24 55.90
C ASN A 317 -32.78 -0.97 54.60
N LYS A 318 -33.92 -1.68 54.56
CA LYS A 318 -34.42 -2.30 53.33
C LYS A 318 -34.66 -1.27 52.23
N LYS A 319 -35.29 -0.13 52.58
CA LYS A 319 -35.58 0.96 51.63
C LYS A 319 -34.32 1.63 51.16
N ILE A 320 -33.29 1.81 51.99
CA ILE A 320 -31.97 2.35 51.59
C ILE A 320 -31.25 1.34 50.70
N LYS A 321 -31.22 0.04 51.02
CA LYS A 321 -30.65 -0.99 50.16
C LYS A 321 -31.30 -1.03 48.79
N GLU A 322 -32.63 -0.96 48.70
CA GLU A 322 -33.36 -0.91 47.44
C GLU A 322 -33.01 0.36 46.61
N LYS A 323 -32.87 1.51 47.28
CA LYS A 323 -32.45 2.76 46.64
C LYS A 323 -31.02 2.67 46.14
N ASN A 324 -30.09 2.21 46.96
CA ASN A 324 -28.66 2.03 46.59
C ASN A 324 -28.50 1.02 45.43
N LYS A 325 -29.28 -0.08 45.44
CA LYS A 325 -29.30 -1.06 44.36
C LYS A 325 -29.77 -0.42 43.05
N LYS A 326 -30.85 0.40 43.08
CA LYS A 326 -31.33 1.12 41.90
C LYS A 326 -30.27 2.11 41.38
N GLU A 327 -29.64 2.87 42.25
CA GLU A 327 -28.57 3.82 41.87
C GLU A 327 -27.34 3.10 41.31
N ALA A 328 -26.94 1.97 41.86
CA ALA A 328 -25.83 1.15 41.37
C ALA A 328 -26.13 0.60 39.96
N ILE A 329 -27.36 0.11 39.74
CA ILE A 329 -27.82 -0.35 38.42
C ILE A 329 -27.78 0.79 37.41
N GLN A 330 -28.30 1.99 37.77
CA GLN A 330 -28.28 3.16 36.87
C GLN A 330 -26.85 3.58 36.52
N LYS A 331 -25.95 3.65 37.49
CA LYS A 331 -24.54 3.95 37.25
C LYS A 331 -23.89 2.91 36.37
N TYR A 332 -24.21 1.63 36.53
CA TYR A 332 -23.67 0.56 35.68
C TYR A 332 -24.20 0.63 34.26
N ILE A 333 -25.47 1.01 34.05
CA ILE A 333 -26.03 1.24 32.70
C ILE A 333 -25.31 2.41 32.01
N ILE A 334 -25.03 3.51 32.74
CA ILE A 334 -24.27 4.65 32.20
C ILE A 334 -22.86 4.18 31.79
N TYR A 335 -22.19 3.42 32.66
CA TYR A 335 -20.88 2.82 32.36
C TYR A 335 -20.92 1.94 31.11
N LEU A 336 -21.95 1.07 30.95
CA LEU A 336 -22.10 0.26 29.75
C LEU A 336 -22.32 1.11 28.49
N ASN A 337 -23.05 2.22 28.59
CA ASN A 337 -23.24 3.13 27.47
C ASN A 337 -21.93 3.84 27.06
N ASP A 338 -21.06 4.18 28.02
CA ASP A 338 -19.76 4.72 27.70
C ASP A 338 -18.87 3.66 27.07
N LYS A 339 -18.92 2.40 27.55
CA LYS A 339 -18.23 1.28 26.91
C LYS A 339 -18.71 0.98 25.49
N LYS A 340 -20.02 1.14 25.21
CA LYS A 340 -20.53 1.07 23.81
C LYS A 340 -19.87 2.10 22.89
N LYS A 341 -19.58 3.31 23.37
CA LYS A 341 -18.85 4.31 22.57
C LYS A 341 -17.44 3.82 22.23
N GLU A 342 -16.71 3.22 23.19
CA GLU A 342 -15.38 2.65 22.92
C GLU A 342 -15.43 1.56 21.82
N PHE A 343 -16.47 0.70 21.82
CA PHE A 343 -16.66 -0.28 20.73
C PHE A 343 -16.89 0.41 19.38
N VAL A 344 -17.74 1.44 19.34
CA VAL A 344 -18.03 2.21 18.13
C VAL A 344 -16.76 2.89 17.61
N ASP A 345 -15.95 3.46 18.49
CA ASP A 345 -14.67 4.09 18.11
C ASP A 345 -13.71 3.07 17.51
N CYS A 346 -13.59 1.87 18.12
CA CYS A 346 -12.78 0.78 17.57
C CYS A 346 -13.30 0.31 16.19
N ILE A 347 -14.61 0.20 16.02
CA ILE A 347 -15.23 -0.16 14.73
C ILE A 347 -14.93 0.90 13.66
N ASN A 348 -15.07 2.18 14.00
CA ASN A 348 -14.79 3.28 13.08
C ASN A 348 -13.32 3.29 12.67
N GLU A 349 -12.42 3.14 13.63
CA GLU A 349 -10.98 3.11 13.38
C GLU A 349 -10.60 1.90 12.50
N GLN A 350 -11.08 0.69 12.82
CA GLN A 350 -10.85 -0.50 11.98
C GLN A 350 -11.41 -0.32 10.58
N THR A 351 -12.59 0.28 10.45
CA THR A 351 -13.23 0.53 9.15
C THR A 351 -12.40 1.48 8.29
N VAL A 352 -11.95 2.61 8.85
CA VAL A 352 -11.14 3.61 8.13
C VAL A 352 -9.83 2.99 7.67
N ILE A 353 -9.09 2.32 8.58
CA ILE A 353 -7.80 1.70 8.25
C ILE A 353 -7.97 0.59 7.19
N THR A 354 -9.04 -0.20 7.27
CA THR A 354 -9.30 -1.25 6.29
C THR A 354 -9.64 -0.65 4.92
N GLN A 355 -10.42 0.43 4.87
CA GLN A 355 -10.73 1.15 3.61
C GLN A 355 -9.50 1.79 2.98
N GLU A 356 -8.59 2.34 3.77
CA GLU A 356 -7.31 2.89 3.29
C GLU A 356 -6.40 1.80 2.70
N ASN A 357 -6.38 0.61 3.30
CA ASN A 357 -5.53 -0.49 2.85
C ASN A 357 -6.14 -1.30 1.69
N LEU A 358 -7.47 -1.44 1.64
CA LEU A 358 -8.21 -2.15 0.61
C LEU A 358 -9.00 -1.14 -0.25
N ILE A 359 -8.31 -0.46 -1.14
CA ILE A 359 -8.89 0.55 -2.03
C ILE A 359 -9.83 -0.07 -3.07
N THR A 360 -10.78 0.72 -3.58
CA THR A 360 -11.72 0.28 -4.61
C THR A 360 -11.07 0.17 -5.99
N VAL A 361 -11.64 -0.64 -6.87
CA VAL A 361 -11.18 -0.78 -8.27
C VAL A 361 -11.25 0.56 -9.01
N ASN A 362 -12.29 1.38 -8.77
CA ASN A 362 -12.38 2.72 -9.36
C ASN A 362 -11.19 3.61 -8.94
N ARG A 363 -10.77 3.53 -7.67
CA ARG A 363 -9.57 4.25 -7.22
C ARG A 363 -8.30 3.70 -7.88
N CYS A 364 -8.20 2.39 -8.10
CA CYS A 364 -7.10 1.79 -8.86
C CYS A 364 -7.04 2.32 -10.30
N LEU A 365 -8.18 2.41 -10.98
CA LEU A 365 -8.28 2.99 -12.32
C LEU A 365 -7.83 4.46 -12.34
N ASP A 366 -8.26 5.25 -11.37
CA ASP A 366 -7.82 6.65 -11.23
C ASP A 366 -6.31 6.77 -11.05
N ILE A 367 -5.70 5.89 -10.22
CA ILE A 367 -4.26 5.85 -9.98
C ILE A 367 -3.51 5.56 -11.29
N ILE A 368 -3.95 4.56 -12.06
CA ILE A 368 -3.31 4.20 -13.34
C ILE A 368 -3.42 5.34 -14.35
N VAL A 369 -4.63 5.88 -14.55
CA VAL A 369 -4.87 6.92 -15.56
C VAL A 369 -4.10 8.20 -15.26
N LYS A 370 -4.03 8.59 -13.98
CA LYS A 370 -3.32 9.79 -13.53
C LYS A 370 -1.82 9.56 -13.32
N LYS A 371 -1.36 8.31 -13.35
CA LYS A 371 0.00 7.92 -12.93
C LYS A 371 0.33 8.50 -11.55
N ASP A 372 -0.63 8.31 -10.62
CA ASP A 372 -0.56 8.79 -9.24
C ASP A 372 0.66 8.18 -8.53
N ASN A 373 1.15 8.86 -7.49
CA ASN A 373 2.23 8.38 -6.62
C ASN A 373 1.94 7.05 -5.89
N ASN A 374 0.68 6.62 -5.86
CA ASN A 374 0.31 5.31 -5.33
C ASN A 374 0.44 4.15 -6.34
N LEU A 375 0.82 4.44 -7.60
CA LEU A 375 1.10 3.40 -8.58
C LEU A 375 2.37 2.64 -8.17
N TRP A 376 2.27 1.30 -8.13
CA TRP A 376 3.39 0.39 -7.81
C TRP A 376 4.10 0.67 -6.47
N ASN A 377 3.37 1.17 -5.48
CA ASN A 377 3.92 1.52 -4.18
C ASN A 377 3.93 0.37 -3.17
N ARG A 378 3.36 -0.80 -3.49
CA ARG A 378 3.40 -1.98 -2.63
C ARG A 378 4.63 -2.82 -2.94
N ARG A 379 5.23 -3.39 -1.88
CA ARG A 379 6.45 -4.18 -1.98
C ARG A 379 6.18 -5.64 -1.65
N ILE A 380 7.03 -6.52 -2.19
CA ILE A 380 6.95 -7.98 -1.98
C ILE A 380 7.24 -8.40 -0.53
N ASP A 381 7.98 -7.58 0.24
CA ASP A 381 8.32 -7.83 1.64
C ASP A 381 7.24 -7.36 2.65
N GLN A 382 6.13 -6.81 2.17
CA GLN A 382 5.03 -6.35 3.03
C GLN A 382 4.05 -7.48 3.34
N ASN A 383 3.54 -7.53 4.58
CA ASN A 383 2.60 -8.56 5.06
C ASN A 383 1.26 -8.62 4.29
N ASP A 384 0.95 -7.62 3.46
CA ASP A 384 -0.23 -7.60 2.60
C ASP A 384 0.10 -7.82 1.12
N PHE A 385 1.24 -8.46 0.85
CA PHE A 385 1.60 -8.86 -0.51
C PHE A 385 0.51 -9.78 -1.10
N LEU A 386 0.09 -9.49 -2.33
CA LEU A 386 -1.01 -10.16 -3.05
C LEU A 386 -2.37 -10.16 -2.31
N LEU A 387 -2.57 -9.23 -1.37
CA LEU A 387 -3.88 -8.99 -0.76
C LEU A 387 -4.69 -8.05 -1.66
N VAL A 388 -5.83 -8.52 -2.15
CA VAL A 388 -6.75 -7.78 -3.00
C VAL A 388 -8.13 -7.65 -2.36
N ARG A 389 -8.85 -6.58 -2.69
CA ARG A 389 -10.24 -6.39 -2.29
C ARG A 389 -11.17 -7.17 -3.22
N VAL A 390 -12.05 -7.99 -2.64
CA VAL A 390 -13.02 -8.80 -3.40
C VAL A 390 -14.45 -8.29 -3.29
N GLY A 391 -14.76 -7.50 -2.24
CA GLY A 391 -16.09 -6.96 -2.02
C GLY A 391 -16.27 -6.42 -0.62
N LYS A 392 -17.49 -6.41 -0.12
CA LYS A 392 -17.86 -6.00 1.25
C LYS A 392 -18.54 -7.15 1.99
N GLY A 393 -18.29 -7.21 3.30
CA GLY A 393 -18.88 -8.23 4.14
C GLY A 393 -18.78 -7.86 5.62
N ASN A 394 -18.82 -8.88 6.47
CA ASN A 394 -18.67 -8.72 7.90
C ASN A 394 -17.35 -9.36 8.33
N GLU A 395 -16.53 -8.62 9.07
CA GLU A 395 -15.26 -9.10 9.63
C GLU A 395 -15.31 -9.02 11.16
N LEU A 396 -14.60 -9.91 11.85
CA LEU A 396 -14.50 -9.86 13.30
C LEU A 396 -13.84 -8.53 13.74
N LEU A 397 -14.39 -7.94 14.80
CA LEU A 397 -13.77 -6.78 15.44
C LEU A 397 -12.42 -7.20 16.05
N LYS A 398 -11.34 -6.52 15.66
CA LYS A 398 -9.97 -6.84 16.09
C LYS A 398 -9.60 -6.24 17.46
N CYS A 399 -10.56 -5.95 18.32
CA CYS A 399 -10.28 -5.55 19.69
C CYS A 399 -10.35 -6.76 20.64
N LYS A 400 -9.52 -6.72 21.69
CA LYS A 400 -9.57 -7.73 22.74
C LYS A 400 -10.56 -7.28 23.82
N VAL A 401 -11.58 -8.09 24.05
CA VAL A 401 -12.53 -7.84 25.15
C VAL A 401 -12.11 -8.66 26.36
N GLU A 402 -11.79 -7.97 27.45
CA GLU A 402 -11.51 -8.60 28.74
C GLU A 402 -12.74 -8.47 29.62
N TYR A 403 -13.43 -9.58 29.87
CA TYR A 403 -14.57 -9.69 30.75
C TYR A 403 -14.33 -10.86 31.68
N PRO A 404 -14.43 -10.67 33.00
CA PRO A 404 -14.17 -11.74 33.98
C PRO A 404 -15.13 -12.92 33.82
N ASP A 405 -14.57 -14.15 33.97
CA ASP A 405 -15.35 -15.38 33.94
C ASP A 405 -16.44 -15.38 35.02
N GLU A 406 -17.45 -16.22 34.80
CA GLU A 406 -18.58 -16.33 35.68
C GLU A 406 -18.18 -17.08 36.96
N ASP A 407 -18.25 -16.41 38.14
CA ASP A 407 -18.29 -17.11 39.40
C ASP A 407 -19.65 -17.83 39.50
N PHE A 408 -19.66 -19.06 39.96
CA PHE A 408 -20.88 -19.83 40.13
C PHE A 408 -21.84 -19.09 41.09
N THR A 409 -22.95 -18.56 40.57
CA THR A 409 -23.98 -17.90 41.34
C THR A 409 -25.33 -18.54 41.03
N ILE A 410 -26.15 -18.70 42.08
CA ILE A 410 -27.47 -19.33 41.97
C ILE A 410 -28.51 -18.40 41.31
N GLU A 411 -28.28 -17.09 41.31
CA GLU A 411 -29.23 -16.09 40.77
C GLU A 411 -28.77 -15.66 39.37
N GLU A 412 -29.69 -15.73 38.38
CA GLU A 412 -29.49 -15.15 37.04
C GLU A 412 -29.40 -13.60 37.11
N ASN A 413 -28.22 -13.08 36.89
CA ASN A 413 -28.02 -11.63 36.83
C ASN A 413 -28.40 -11.08 35.45
N GLY A 414 -29.60 -10.47 35.33
CA GLY A 414 -30.09 -9.89 34.09
C GLY A 414 -29.18 -8.84 33.46
N LEU A 415 -28.35 -8.16 34.27
CA LEU A 415 -27.36 -7.19 33.77
C LEU A 415 -26.19 -7.88 33.05
N ARG A 416 -25.84 -9.09 33.42
CA ARG A 416 -24.82 -9.87 32.72
C ARG A 416 -25.28 -10.23 31.31
N LYS A 417 -26.51 -10.66 31.15
CA LYS A 417 -27.14 -10.91 29.84
C LYS A 417 -27.10 -9.67 28.93
N GLU A 418 -27.23 -8.47 29.51
CA GLU A 418 -27.07 -7.22 28.72
C GLU A 418 -25.60 -7.00 28.27
N VAL A 419 -24.61 -7.35 29.11
CA VAL A 419 -23.19 -7.30 28.71
C VAL A 419 -22.92 -8.31 27.59
N ASP A 420 -23.38 -9.55 27.74
CA ASP A 420 -23.20 -10.59 26.71
C ASP A 420 -23.86 -10.20 25.38
N LYS A 421 -25.03 -9.56 25.40
CA LYS A 421 -25.66 -8.99 24.21
C LYS A 421 -24.81 -7.91 23.56
N ILE A 422 -24.19 -7.01 24.35
CA ILE A 422 -23.31 -5.96 23.84
C ILE A 422 -22.10 -6.60 23.16
N ILE A 423 -21.45 -7.58 23.80
CA ILE A 423 -20.30 -8.28 23.22
C ILE A 423 -20.66 -8.95 21.90
N GLU A 424 -21.81 -9.64 21.83
CA GLU A 424 -22.24 -10.31 20.59
C GLU A 424 -22.69 -9.30 19.52
N GLU A 425 -23.33 -8.17 19.88
CA GLU A 425 -23.74 -7.09 18.96
C GLU A 425 -22.55 -6.44 18.26
N TYR A 426 -21.45 -6.18 18.99
CA TYR A 426 -20.24 -5.53 18.47
C TYR A 426 -19.14 -6.50 18.06
N LYS A 427 -19.41 -7.80 18.03
CA LYS A 427 -18.45 -8.84 17.63
C LYS A 427 -17.97 -8.71 16.18
N TYR A 428 -18.83 -8.20 15.29
CA TYR A 428 -18.55 -8.05 13.88
C TYR A 428 -18.65 -6.60 13.43
N VAL A 429 -17.66 -6.17 12.66
CA VAL A 429 -17.74 -4.92 11.87
C VAL A 429 -18.50 -5.24 10.59
N LYS A 430 -19.63 -4.55 10.37
CA LYS A 430 -20.53 -4.80 9.23
C LYS A 430 -20.18 -3.92 8.04
N ASN A 431 -20.38 -4.47 6.82
CA ASN A 431 -20.20 -3.73 5.55
C ASN A 431 -18.77 -3.15 5.36
N ILE A 432 -17.77 -3.87 5.85
CA ILE A 432 -16.35 -3.52 5.72
C ILE A 432 -15.77 -4.16 4.44
N PRO A 433 -14.74 -3.55 3.81
CA PRO A 433 -14.04 -4.21 2.71
C PRO A 433 -13.46 -5.56 3.12
N ILE A 434 -13.71 -6.58 2.31
CA ILE A 434 -13.14 -7.93 2.48
C ILE A 434 -11.96 -8.10 1.54
N GLY A 435 -10.81 -8.46 2.10
CA GLY A 435 -9.60 -8.81 1.38
C GLY A 435 -9.44 -10.31 1.18
N TYR A 436 -8.84 -10.69 0.05
CA TYR A 436 -8.40 -12.05 -0.22
C TYR A 436 -6.90 -12.07 -0.49
N SER A 437 -6.15 -12.86 0.28
CA SER A 437 -4.70 -13.01 0.15
C SER A 437 -4.40 -14.19 -0.77
N PHE A 438 -3.87 -13.92 -1.95
CA PHE A 438 -3.35 -14.98 -2.82
C PHE A 438 -2.00 -15.52 -2.33
N HIS A 439 -1.25 -14.74 -1.57
CA HIS A 439 -0.02 -15.21 -0.94
C HIS A 439 -0.28 -16.40 0.01
N ASP A 440 -1.32 -16.28 0.85
CA ASP A 440 -1.67 -17.35 1.81
C ASP A 440 -2.44 -18.50 1.14
N ASN A 441 -3.02 -18.26 -0.04
CA ASN A 441 -3.83 -19.24 -0.78
C ASN A 441 -3.21 -19.48 -2.16
N ILE A 442 -2.17 -20.34 -2.21
CA ILE A 442 -1.33 -20.59 -3.40
C ILE A 442 -2.17 -21.03 -4.59
N THR A 443 -3.09 -21.97 -4.38
CA THR A 443 -4.02 -22.47 -5.40
C THR A 443 -5.45 -22.07 -5.03
N THR A 444 -6.12 -21.37 -5.93
CA THR A 444 -7.48 -20.85 -5.74
C THR A 444 -8.32 -21.15 -6.97
N ALA A 445 -9.53 -21.67 -6.78
CA ALA A 445 -10.52 -21.80 -7.84
C ALA A 445 -11.54 -20.66 -7.76
N VAL A 446 -11.82 -20.01 -8.89
CA VAL A 446 -12.88 -19.01 -9.02
C VAL A 446 -14.01 -19.62 -9.83
N MET A 447 -15.21 -19.71 -9.22
CA MET A 447 -16.36 -20.41 -9.78
C MET A 447 -17.56 -19.48 -9.93
N GLY A 448 -18.30 -19.64 -11.02
CA GLY A 448 -19.51 -18.86 -11.27
C GLY A 448 -19.88 -18.83 -12.76
N ASP A 449 -20.72 -17.87 -13.11
CA ASP A 449 -21.02 -17.56 -14.50
C ASP A 449 -19.81 -16.96 -15.21
N GLU A 450 -19.55 -17.36 -16.45
CA GLU A 450 -18.38 -16.98 -17.24
C GLU A 450 -18.18 -15.44 -17.33
N TYR A 451 -19.26 -14.71 -17.57
CA TYR A 451 -19.21 -13.25 -17.66
C TYR A 451 -18.86 -12.60 -16.31
N LYS A 452 -19.37 -13.16 -15.20
CA LYS A 452 -19.03 -12.69 -13.84
C LYS A 452 -17.58 -13.00 -13.50
N ILE A 453 -17.11 -14.23 -13.80
CA ILE A 453 -15.72 -14.65 -13.57
C ILE A 453 -14.78 -13.70 -14.32
N LEU A 454 -15.01 -13.44 -15.61
CA LEU A 454 -14.17 -12.56 -16.41
C LEU A 454 -14.09 -11.15 -15.82
N ASN A 455 -15.23 -10.53 -15.49
CA ASN A 455 -15.24 -9.19 -14.92
C ASN A 455 -14.60 -9.16 -13.52
N PHE A 456 -14.85 -10.17 -12.69
CA PHE A 456 -14.23 -10.30 -11.37
C PHE A 456 -12.71 -10.42 -11.47
N MET A 457 -12.21 -11.26 -12.38
CA MET A 457 -10.77 -11.41 -12.63
C MET A 457 -10.14 -10.14 -13.19
N ASN A 458 -10.81 -9.42 -14.10
CA ASN A 458 -10.35 -8.13 -14.58
C ASN A 458 -10.20 -7.10 -13.42
N ASN A 459 -11.13 -7.12 -12.47
CA ASN A 459 -11.04 -6.27 -11.27
C ASN A 459 -9.86 -6.66 -10.36
N ILE A 460 -9.55 -7.95 -10.23
CA ILE A 460 -8.37 -8.44 -9.49
C ILE A 460 -7.09 -8.02 -10.24
N ILE A 461 -7.02 -8.25 -11.54
CA ILE A 461 -5.86 -7.89 -12.38
C ILE A 461 -5.58 -6.39 -12.28
N ILE A 462 -6.59 -5.52 -12.36
CA ILE A 462 -6.41 -4.07 -12.21
C ILE A 462 -5.79 -3.71 -10.87
N GLN A 463 -6.24 -4.34 -9.77
CA GLN A 463 -5.65 -4.11 -8.45
C GLN A 463 -4.19 -4.56 -8.43
N LEU A 464 -3.88 -5.76 -8.91
CA LEU A 464 -2.51 -6.29 -8.97
C LEU A 464 -1.60 -5.39 -9.81
N LEU A 465 -2.06 -4.94 -10.99
CA LEU A 465 -1.34 -4.03 -11.88
C LEU A 465 -1.16 -2.62 -11.30
N THR A 466 -2.04 -2.20 -10.40
CA THR A 466 -1.90 -0.93 -9.68
C THR A 466 -0.88 -1.04 -8.55
N PHE A 467 -0.87 -2.18 -7.85
CA PHE A 467 -0.09 -2.36 -6.64
C PHE A 467 1.36 -2.74 -6.92
N TYR A 468 1.61 -3.57 -7.93
CA TYR A 468 2.92 -4.17 -8.19
C TYR A 468 3.41 -3.84 -9.58
N SER A 469 4.70 -3.55 -9.68
CA SER A 469 5.37 -3.34 -10.96
C SER A 469 5.67 -4.67 -11.67
N TYR A 470 6.06 -4.58 -12.93
CA TYR A 470 6.44 -5.76 -13.70
C TYR A 470 7.80 -6.38 -13.29
N GLU A 471 8.57 -5.72 -12.41
CA GLU A 471 9.70 -6.33 -11.71
C GLU A 471 9.25 -7.26 -10.59
N ASP A 472 8.19 -6.84 -9.86
CA ASP A 472 7.72 -7.51 -8.67
C ASP A 472 6.77 -8.67 -9.00
N LEU A 473 5.92 -8.47 -10.03
CA LEU A 473 4.84 -9.40 -10.38
C LEU A 473 4.75 -9.64 -11.89
N LYS A 474 4.67 -10.91 -12.27
CA LYS A 474 4.36 -11.35 -13.63
C LYS A 474 2.96 -11.93 -13.68
N ILE A 475 2.22 -11.59 -14.74
CA ILE A 475 0.90 -12.15 -15.04
C ILE A 475 1.07 -13.20 -16.13
N VAL A 476 0.69 -14.43 -15.80
CA VAL A 476 0.80 -15.59 -16.68
C VAL A 476 -0.61 -16.05 -17.07
N VAL A 477 -0.86 -16.29 -18.34
CA VAL A 477 -2.14 -16.81 -18.82
C VAL A 477 -1.91 -18.12 -19.56
N MET A 478 -2.60 -19.17 -19.13
CA MET A 478 -2.66 -20.46 -19.80
C MET A 478 -4.12 -20.72 -20.16
N THR A 479 -4.42 -20.72 -21.46
CA THR A 479 -5.80 -20.83 -21.96
C THR A 479 -5.85 -21.61 -23.26
N ASP A 480 -7.03 -21.89 -23.75
CA ASP A 480 -7.27 -22.50 -25.05
C ASP A 480 -7.58 -21.44 -26.14
N GLU A 481 -7.68 -21.87 -27.42
CA GLU A 481 -7.94 -20.96 -28.54
C GLU A 481 -9.30 -20.27 -28.43
N ILE A 482 -10.30 -20.91 -27.79
CA ILE A 482 -11.67 -20.40 -27.66
C ILE A 482 -11.70 -19.24 -26.66
N ASN A 483 -11.00 -19.40 -25.53
CA ASN A 483 -10.98 -18.44 -24.44
C ASN A 483 -9.90 -17.34 -24.60
N ALA A 484 -8.86 -17.58 -25.41
CA ALA A 484 -7.76 -16.65 -25.63
C ALA A 484 -8.18 -15.21 -25.97
N PRO A 485 -9.21 -14.94 -26.78
CA PRO A 485 -9.64 -13.57 -27.10
C PRO A 485 -10.06 -12.74 -25.88
N LYS A 486 -10.50 -13.38 -24.80
CA LYS A 486 -10.90 -12.72 -23.53
C LYS A 486 -9.69 -12.06 -22.85
N TRP A 487 -8.50 -12.64 -23.05
CA TRP A 487 -7.24 -12.27 -22.39
C TRP A 487 -6.23 -11.60 -23.31
N ASP A 488 -6.59 -11.35 -24.58
CA ASP A 488 -5.68 -10.83 -25.61
C ASP A 488 -4.97 -9.52 -25.21
N TYR A 489 -5.60 -8.68 -24.38
CA TYR A 489 -5.01 -7.44 -23.89
C TYR A 489 -3.75 -7.66 -23.05
N LEU A 490 -3.62 -8.81 -22.36
CA LEU A 490 -2.45 -9.13 -21.54
C LEU A 490 -1.20 -9.38 -22.39
N LYS A 491 -1.34 -9.74 -23.67
CA LYS A 491 -0.21 -9.93 -24.59
C LYS A 491 0.64 -8.68 -24.79
N TYR A 492 0.11 -7.49 -24.47
CA TYR A 492 0.77 -6.19 -24.66
C TYR A 492 1.34 -5.63 -23.37
N LEU A 493 1.12 -6.30 -22.24
CA LEU A 493 1.49 -5.81 -20.92
C LEU A 493 2.92 -6.21 -20.55
N ASN A 494 3.74 -5.30 -20.01
CA ASN A 494 5.10 -5.58 -19.56
C ASN A 494 5.15 -6.68 -18.48
N HIS A 495 4.10 -6.82 -17.66
CA HIS A 495 4.00 -7.91 -16.67
C HIS A 495 3.88 -9.30 -17.30
N SER A 496 3.56 -9.41 -18.57
CA SER A 496 3.45 -10.69 -19.29
C SER A 496 4.72 -11.06 -20.05
N PHE A 497 5.84 -10.42 -19.71
CA PHE A 497 7.16 -10.73 -20.30
C PHE A 497 8.18 -11.01 -19.20
N SER A 498 9.20 -11.85 -19.52
CA SER A 498 10.40 -12.00 -18.70
C SER A 498 11.17 -10.67 -18.61
N ASN A 499 12.02 -10.50 -17.58
CA ASN A 499 12.78 -9.25 -17.39
C ASN A 499 13.74 -8.96 -18.54
N ASP A 500 14.35 -10.02 -19.10
CA ASP A 500 15.21 -9.97 -20.29
C ASP A 500 14.43 -9.85 -21.61
N LYS A 501 13.09 -9.81 -21.52
CA LYS A 501 12.18 -9.71 -22.68
C LYS A 501 12.35 -10.85 -23.71
N SER A 502 12.91 -11.97 -23.29
CA SER A 502 13.10 -13.13 -24.16
C SER A 502 11.88 -14.04 -24.23
N PHE A 503 10.98 -13.97 -23.23
CA PHE A 503 9.84 -14.87 -23.10
C PHE A 503 8.54 -14.12 -22.78
N ARG A 504 7.43 -14.56 -23.37
CA ARG A 504 6.08 -14.03 -23.11
C ARG A 504 5.22 -15.03 -22.37
N PHE A 505 4.64 -14.61 -21.24
CA PHE A 505 3.84 -15.46 -20.36
C PHE A 505 2.37 -15.57 -20.79
N PHE A 506 2.15 -16.00 -22.05
CA PHE A 506 0.83 -16.18 -22.60
C PHE A 506 0.79 -17.42 -23.52
N SER A 507 -0.09 -18.36 -23.21
CA SER A 507 -0.32 -19.53 -24.04
C SER A 507 -1.79 -19.64 -24.46
N SER A 508 -2.05 -20.05 -25.70
CA SER A 508 -3.39 -20.23 -26.24
C SER A 508 -3.59 -21.54 -27.01
N ASN A 509 -2.54 -22.37 -27.05
CA ASN A 509 -2.56 -23.69 -27.67
C ASN A 509 -1.60 -24.62 -26.93
N GLU A 510 -1.62 -25.91 -27.24
CA GLU A 510 -0.84 -26.93 -26.53
C GLU A 510 0.67 -26.72 -26.62
N ASP A 511 1.20 -26.29 -27.79
CA ASP A 511 2.63 -26.10 -27.97
C ASP A 511 3.15 -24.93 -27.14
N SER A 512 2.48 -23.79 -27.19
CA SER A 512 2.84 -22.61 -26.37
C SER A 512 2.64 -22.89 -24.86
N ALA A 513 1.62 -23.70 -24.48
CA ALA A 513 1.41 -24.10 -23.10
C ALA A 513 2.53 -25.01 -22.59
N ARG A 514 3.06 -25.90 -23.45
CA ARG A 514 4.20 -26.79 -23.12
C ARG A 514 5.47 -25.98 -22.92
N GLU A 515 5.78 -25.02 -23.80
CA GLU A 515 6.94 -24.14 -23.65
C GLU A 515 6.86 -23.33 -22.36
N LEU A 516 5.72 -22.74 -22.09
CA LEU A 516 5.47 -21.96 -20.88
C LEU A 516 5.56 -22.82 -19.61
N SER A 517 5.00 -24.03 -19.63
CA SER A 517 5.12 -24.98 -18.52
C SER A 517 6.59 -25.34 -18.24
N ASN A 518 7.38 -25.62 -19.27
CA ASN A 518 8.81 -25.96 -19.10
C ASN A 518 9.59 -24.81 -18.47
N TYR A 519 9.36 -23.58 -18.93
CA TYR A 519 10.00 -22.38 -18.37
C TYR A 519 9.67 -22.21 -16.87
N LEU A 520 8.38 -22.26 -16.52
CA LEU A 520 7.92 -22.07 -15.14
C LEU A 520 8.32 -23.24 -14.23
N SER A 521 8.31 -24.50 -14.74
CA SER A 521 8.76 -25.67 -13.98
C SER A 521 10.25 -25.62 -13.66
N PHE A 522 11.05 -25.14 -14.59
CA PHE A 522 12.48 -24.92 -14.35
C PHE A 522 12.71 -23.84 -13.29
N GLU A 523 11.99 -22.73 -13.40
CA GLU A 523 12.11 -21.60 -12.47
C GLU A 523 11.67 -21.99 -11.04
N ILE A 524 10.57 -22.72 -10.88
CA ILE A 524 10.13 -23.17 -9.55
C ILE A 524 11.08 -24.20 -8.94
N SER A 525 11.60 -25.13 -9.74
CA SER A 525 12.58 -26.13 -9.26
C SER A 525 13.85 -25.45 -8.75
N ASN A 526 14.37 -24.48 -9.48
CA ASN A 526 15.52 -23.67 -9.02
C ASN A 526 15.24 -22.94 -7.70
N ARG A 527 14.02 -22.44 -7.51
CA ARG A 527 13.65 -21.76 -6.27
C ARG A 527 13.54 -22.71 -5.10
N ILE A 528 12.99 -23.89 -5.32
CA ILE A 528 12.89 -24.94 -4.29
C ILE A 528 14.29 -25.38 -3.86
N GLU A 529 15.20 -25.65 -4.81
CA GLU A 529 16.57 -26.08 -4.53
C GLU A 529 17.38 -25.02 -3.77
N ASN A 530 17.19 -23.73 -4.10
CA ASN A 530 17.95 -22.62 -3.48
C ASN A 530 17.28 -22.07 -2.22
N SER A 531 16.12 -22.59 -1.79
CA SER A 531 15.42 -22.13 -0.59
C SER A 531 15.93 -22.84 0.66
N SER A 532 16.17 -22.08 1.75
CA SER A 532 16.37 -22.64 3.07
C SER A 532 15.02 -23.01 3.71
N GLU A 533 14.97 -24.08 4.50
CA GLU A 533 13.74 -24.59 5.13
C GLU A 533 13.01 -23.54 6.01
N SER A 534 13.72 -22.52 6.49
CA SER A 534 13.23 -21.57 7.48
C SER A 534 12.84 -20.18 6.94
N GLN A 535 13.06 -19.86 5.67
CA GLN A 535 12.77 -18.53 5.11
C GLN A 535 11.63 -18.56 4.09
N GLU A 536 10.72 -17.58 4.18
CA GLU A 536 9.74 -17.29 3.13
C GLU A 536 10.45 -16.75 1.88
N TYR A 537 9.90 -17.05 0.70
CA TYR A 537 10.45 -16.58 -0.56
C TYR A 537 10.10 -15.10 -0.77
N ASN A 538 11.08 -14.21 -0.61
CA ASN A 538 10.92 -12.75 -0.70
C ASN A 538 11.69 -12.12 -1.87
N LYS A 539 12.03 -12.90 -2.91
CA LYS A 539 12.71 -12.40 -4.10
C LYS A 539 11.73 -12.33 -5.28
N GLY A 540 11.75 -11.24 -6.05
CA GLY A 540 10.96 -11.12 -7.28
C GLY A 540 11.64 -11.80 -8.48
N PRO A 541 10.93 -11.89 -9.62
CA PRO A 541 9.51 -11.64 -9.79
C PRO A 541 8.64 -12.78 -9.25
N HIS A 542 7.42 -12.46 -8.81
CA HIS A 542 6.39 -13.44 -8.47
C HIS A 542 5.52 -13.71 -9.69
N TYR A 543 4.96 -14.93 -9.80
CA TYR A 543 4.15 -15.36 -10.94
C TYR A 543 2.71 -15.60 -10.52
N PHE A 544 1.78 -14.83 -11.09
CA PHE A 544 0.34 -14.98 -10.90
C PHE A 544 -0.24 -15.67 -12.13
N ILE A 545 -0.51 -16.97 -12.03
CA ILE A 545 -0.91 -17.83 -13.14
C ILE A 545 -2.43 -17.95 -13.18
N ILE A 546 -3.02 -17.55 -14.29
CA ILE A 546 -4.45 -17.65 -14.57
C ILE A 546 -4.65 -18.77 -15.57
N VAL A 547 -5.49 -19.76 -15.22
CA VAL A 547 -5.86 -20.87 -16.06
C VAL A 547 -7.34 -20.74 -16.42
N ASP A 548 -7.64 -20.52 -17.72
CA ASP A 548 -8.99 -20.51 -18.28
C ASP A 548 -9.08 -21.60 -19.37
N GLY A 549 -9.77 -22.69 -19.07
CA GLY A 549 -9.73 -23.94 -19.83
C GLY A 549 -8.80 -24.98 -19.20
N TYR A 550 -9.05 -25.30 -17.93
CA TYR A 550 -8.21 -26.23 -17.13
C TYR A 550 -7.97 -27.58 -17.77
N ASP A 551 -8.97 -28.13 -18.48
CA ASP A 551 -8.88 -29.44 -19.14
C ASP A 551 -7.73 -29.53 -20.16
N THR A 552 -7.35 -28.42 -20.79
CA THR A 552 -6.27 -28.38 -21.79
C THR A 552 -4.88 -28.33 -21.17
N VAL A 553 -4.76 -27.87 -19.92
CA VAL A 553 -3.47 -27.63 -19.25
C VAL A 553 -3.21 -28.52 -18.03
N LYS A 554 -4.21 -29.29 -17.55
CA LYS A 554 -4.12 -30.09 -16.31
C LYS A 554 -2.98 -31.11 -16.27
N GLU A 555 -2.54 -31.60 -17.44
CA GLU A 555 -1.49 -32.61 -17.54
C GLU A 555 -0.07 -32.01 -17.53
N PHE A 556 0.08 -30.68 -17.67
CA PHE A 556 1.38 -30.04 -17.66
C PHE A 556 2.02 -30.07 -16.27
N GLU A 557 3.34 -30.24 -16.25
CA GLU A 557 4.14 -30.42 -15.04
C GLU A 557 3.97 -29.26 -14.05
N ILE A 558 4.01 -28.02 -14.53
CA ILE A 558 3.86 -26.83 -13.65
C ILE A 558 2.52 -26.86 -12.88
N ILE A 559 1.43 -27.28 -13.52
CA ILE A 559 0.11 -27.33 -12.88
C ILE A 559 0.09 -28.38 -11.77
N LYS A 560 0.69 -29.56 -12.04
CA LYS A 560 0.83 -30.65 -11.05
C LYS A 560 1.69 -30.19 -9.86
N GLN A 561 2.84 -29.58 -10.13
CA GLN A 561 3.73 -29.06 -9.09
C GLN A 561 3.01 -28.06 -8.20
N LEU A 562 2.36 -27.03 -8.80
CA LEU A 562 1.69 -25.96 -8.04
C LEU A 562 0.51 -26.45 -7.20
N THR A 563 -0.22 -27.48 -7.64
CA THR A 563 -1.30 -28.07 -6.85
C THR A 563 -0.81 -28.90 -5.67
N GLU A 564 0.48 -29.30 -5.67
CA GLU A 564 1.11 -30.10 -4.63
C GLU A 564 1.91 -29.30 -3.59
N LEU A 565 2.11 -28.00 -3.84
CA LEU A 565 2.89 -27.14 -2.97
C LEU A 565 2.17 -26.83 -1.66
N ASP A 566 2.87 -27.05 -0.55
CA ASP A 566 2.45 -26.65 0.80
C ASP A 566 3.05 -25.31 1.24
N LYS A 567 4.12 -24.82 0.55
CA LYS A 567 4.83 -23.59 0.86
C LYS A 567 4.88 -22.67 -0.36
N TYR A 568 4.83 -21.35 -0.11
CA TYR A 568 4.89 -20.32 -1.15
C TYR A 568 6.32 -20.11 -1.67
N TYR A 569 6.51 -20.28 -2.98
CA TYR A 569 7.78 -20.09 -3.70
C TYR A 569 7.71 -18.99 -4.77
N GLY A 570 6.79 -18.03 -4.60
CA GLY A 570 6.61 -16.95 -5.56
C GLY A 570 5.70 -17.30 -6.73
N PHE A 571 4.83 -18.30 -6.59
CA PHE A 571 3.87 -18.72 -7.61
C PHE A 571 2.47 -18.84 -7.03
N ASN A 572 1.49 -18.34 -7.78
CA ASN A 572 0.07 -18.51 -7.50
C ASN A 572 -0.64 -19.13 -8.69
N LEU A 573 -1.57 -20.02 -8.43
CA LEU A 573 -2.41 -20.67 -9.44
C LEU A 573 -3.87 -20.31 -9.21
N VAL A 574 -4.49 -19.66 -10.19
CA VAL A 574 -5.91 -19.33 -10.18
C VAL A 574 -6.60 -20.08 -11.32
N ILE A 575 -7.50 -20.99 -10.98
CA ILE A 575 -8.23 -21.82 -11.93
C ILE A 575 -9.65 -21.25 -12.07
N LEU A 576 -10.05 -20.97 -13.32
CA LEU A 576 -11.37 -20.44 -13.64
C LEU A 576 -12.24 -21.61 -14.16
N GLU A 577 -13.31 -21.92 -13.44
CA GLU A 577 -14.18 -23.02 -13.76
C GLU A 577 -15.64 -22.77 -13.35
N ASN A 578 -16.57 -23.36 -14.06
CA ASN A 578 -17.99 -23.27 -13.73
C ASN A 578 -18.51 -24.50 -12.97
N ARG A 579 -17.74 -25.62 -12.91
CA ARG A 579 -18.13 -26.87 -12.28
C ARG A 579 -17.04 -27.40 -11.33
N LEU A 580 -17.44 -27.74 -10.12
CA LEU A 580 -16.57 -28.32 -9.09
C LEU A 580 -15.87 -29.62 -9.53
N GLY A 581 -16.54 -30.44 -10.33
CA GLY A 581 -16.02 -31.76 -10.75
C GLY A 581 -14.79 -31.73 -11.65
N ASN A 582 -14.48 -30.55 -12.24
CA ASN A 582 -13.34 -30.37 -13.14
C ASN A 582 -12.08 -29.87 -12.40
N LEU A 583 -12.17 -29.57 -11.12
CA LEU A 583 -11.06 -29.02 -10.35
C LEU A 583 -10.14 -30.09 -9.78
N PRO A 584 -8.84 -29.78 -9.58
CA PRO A 584 -7.93 -30.70 -8.92
C PRO A 584 -8.37 -31.00 -7.47
N SER A 585 -8.27 -32.25 -7.06
CA SER A 585 -8.70 -32.73 -5.73
C SER A 585 -7.98 -32.03 -4.57
N LYS A 586 -6.78 -31.47 -4.80
CA LYS A 586 -5.97 -30.72 -3.82
C LYS A 586 -6.24 -29.21 -3.82
N CYS A 587 -7.14 -28.71 -4.68
CA CYS A 587 -7.56 -27.32 -4.60
C CYS A 587 -8.51 -27.15 -3.41
N LEU A 588 -8.05 -26.46 -2.37
CA LEU A 588 -8.79 -26.29 -1.11
C LEU A 588 -9.42 -24.91 -0.93
N ASN A 589 -9.09 -23.95 -1.80
CA ASN A 589 -9.55 -22.57 -1.69
C ASN A 589 -10.46 -22.22 -2.85
N PHE A 590 -11.67 -21.73 -2.55
CA PHE A 590 -12.70 -21.46 -3.54
C PHE A 590 -13.28 -20.05 -3.35
N ILE A 591 -13.45 -19.32 -4.44
CA ILE A 591 -14.26 -18.11 -4.52
C ILE A 591 -15.45 -18.40 -5.41
N THR A 592 -16.65 -18.48 -4.83
CA THR A 592 -17.87 -18.76 -5.58
C THR A 592 -18.65 -17.47 -5.80
N LEU A 593 -18.90 -17.13 -7.05
CA LEU A 593 -19.62 -15.93 -7.47
C LEU A 593 -21.09 -16.25 -7.71
N GLY A 594 -21.94 -16.04 -6.70
CA GLY A 594 -23.39 -16.20 -6.79
C GLY A 594 -24.09 -14.94 -7.34
N ASP A 595 -25.44 -14.99 -7.44
CA ASP A 595 -26.23 -13.84 -7.93
C ASP A 595 -26.35 -12.74 -6.88
N GLU A 596 -26.65 -13.09 -5.63
CA GLU A 596 -26.84 -12.14 -4.54
C GLU A 596 -25.65 -12.11 -3.58
N LYS A 597 -25.05 -13.28 -3.30
CA LYS A 597 -23.95 -13.43 -2.34
C LYS A 597 -22.85 -14.29 -2.94
N CYS A 598 -21.61 -13.86 -2.67
CA CYS A 598 -20.42 -14.61 -2.99
C CYS A 598 -19.84 -15.22 -1.73
N VAL A 599 -19.10 -16.28 -1.89
CA VAL A 599 -18.55 -17.06 -0.77
C VAL A 599 -17.09 -17.36 -1.02
N ILE A 600 -16.25 -17.06 -0.02
CA ILE A 600 -14.89 -17.58 0.06
C ILE A 600 -14.95 -18.81 0.96
N LEU A 601 -14.49 -19.94 0.46
CA LEU A 601 -14.31 -21.17 1.23
C LEU A 601 -12.82 -21.47 1.34
N LYS A 602 -12.35 -21.63 2.57
CA LYS A 602 -11.02 -22.13 2.87
C LYS A 602 -11.16 -23.47 3.58
N ASN A 603 -10.72 -24.51 2.93
CA ASN A 603 -10.73 -25.84 3.49
C ASN A 603 -9.35 -26.17 4.05
N THR A 604 -9.15 -25.95 5.35
CA THR A 604 -8.05 -26.59 6.06
C THR A 604 -8.47 -27.99 6.50
N TYR A 605 -7.52 -28.90 6.67
CA TYR A 605 -7.79 -30.28 7.12
C TYR A 605 -8.56 -30.35 8.46
N GLU A 606 -8.55 -29.28 9.25
CA GLU A 606 -9.15 -29.21 10.57
C GLU A 606 -10.43 -28.37 10.62
N LYS A 607 -10.64 -27.41 9.72
CA LYS A 607 -11.75 -26.47 9.77
C LYS A 607 -12.11 -25.92 8.41
N GLN A 608 -13.41 -25.82 8.15
CA GLN A 608 -13.94 -25.12 7.00
C GLN A 608 -14.29 -23.67 7.39
N ASP A 609 -13.52 -22.71 6.93
CA ASP A 609 -13.82 -21.29 7.12
C ASP A 609 -14.59 -20.75 5.92
N LYS A 610 -15.79 -20.23 6.21
CA LYS A 610 -16.69 -19.64 5.21
C LYS A 610 -16.83 -18.14 5.46
N ILE A 611 -16.51 -17.32 4.45
CA ILE A 611 -16.71 -15.87 4.49
C ILE A 611 -17.72 -15.51 3.41
N GLU A 612 -18.86 -14.96 3.79
CA GLU A 612 -19.85 -14.41 2.86
C GLU A 612 -19.54 -12.94 2.57
N PHE A 613 -19.61 -12.55 1.31
CA PHE A 613 -19.39 -11.18 0.88
C PHE A 613 -20.28 -10.78 -0.29
N THR A 614 -20.51 -9.48 -0.44
CA THR A 614 -21.15 -8.88 -1.61
C THR A 614 -20.05 -8.39 -2.54
N PRO A 615 -19.95 -8.88 -3.79
CA PRO A 615 -18.88 -8.48 -4.69
C PRO A 615 -19.06 -7.02 -5.13
N GLU A 616 -17.95 -6.32 -5.26
CA GLU A 616 -17.90 -4.97 -5.85
C GLU A 616 -17.22 -5.08 -7.21
N ILE A 617 -17.97 -5.44 -8.24
CA ILE A 617 -17.44 -5.64 -9.60
C ILE A 617 -17.73 -4.39 -10.44
N VAL A 618 -16.70 -3.81 -11.01
CA VAL A 618 -16.82 -2.82 -12.09
C VAL A 618 -16.86 -3.59 -13.42
N TYR A 619 -17.95 -3.41 -14.15
CA TYR A 619 -18.18 -4.12 -15.41
C TYR A 619 -17.69 -3.32 -16.63
N ASN A 620 -17.40 -4.01 -17.73
CA ASN A 620 -17.08 -3.43 -19.03
C ASN A 620 -15.89 -2.44 -19.01
N ILE A 621 -14.84 -2.75 -18.26
CA ILE A 621 -13.63 -1.93 -18.23
C ILE A 621 -12.89 -2.09 -19.55
N ASP A 622 -12.46 -0.97 -20.15
CA ASP A 622 -11.55 -0.99 -21.31
C ASP A 622 -10.13 -1.36 -20.87
N MET A 623 -9.88 -2.67 -20.75
CA MET A 623 -8.60 -3.22 -20.33
C MET A 623 -7.47 -2.85 -21.29
N MET A 624 -7.76 -2.71 -22.61
CA MET A 624 -6.74 -2.37 -23.59
C MET A 624 -6.19 -0.95 -23.39
N SER A 625 -7.03 0.02 -23.05
CA SER A 625 -6.59 1.38 -22.71
C SER A 625 -5.72 1.40 -21.46
N ILE A 626 -6.07 0.62 -20.44
CA ILE A 626 -5.27 0.49 -19.21
C ILE A 626 -3.89 -0.12 -19.51
N VAL A 627 -3.86 -1.19 -20.28
CA VAL A 627 -2.61 -1.84 -20.70
C VAL A 627 -1.72 -0.91 -21.50
N LYS A 628 -2.25 -0.13 -22.45
CA LYS A 628 -1.49 0.87 -23.19
C LYS A 628 -0.84 1.92 -22.29
N ILE A 629 -1.53 2.35 -21.24
CA ILE A 629 -0.95 3.30 -20.28
C ILE A 629 0.21 2.65 -19.51
N LEU A 630 -0.01 1.48 -18.91
CA LEU A 630 0.98 0.79 -18.08
C LEU A 630 2.21 0.34 -18.86
N SER A 631 2.02 -0.15 -20.09
CA SER A 631 3.13 -0.62 -20.93
C SER A 631 4.04 0.50 -21.43
N ASN A 632 3.60 1.76 -21.31
CA ASN A 632 4.40 2.94 -21.66
C ASN A 632 5.15 3.55 -20.46
N ILE A 633 5.14 2.89 -19.31
CA ILE A 633 5.83 3.36 -18.09
C ILE A 633 7.09 2.52 -17.89
N PRO A 634 8.29 3.03 -18.22
CA PRO A 634 9.54 2.34 -17.94
C PRO A 634 9.91 2.47 -16.47
N ILE A 635 10.51 1.42 -15.91
CA ILE A 635 11.08 1.37 -14.56
C ILE A 635 12.56 1.12 -14.66
N LYS A 636 13.33 1.69 -13.73
CA LYS A 636 14.75 1.40 -13.59
C LYS A 636 14.92 0.13 -12.74
N PHE A 637 15.61 -0.87 -13.27
CA PHE A 637 15.81 -2.14 -12.54
C PHE A 637 16.81 -1.99 -11.39
N GLU A 638 16.56 -2.65 -10.27
CA GLU A 638 17.42 -2.58 -9.06
C GLU A 638 18.77 -3.30 -9.25
N ASP A 639 18.89 -4.25 -10.17
CA ASP A 639 20.12 -5.01 -10.43
C ASP A 639 21.30 -4.17 -10.99
N GLU A 640 21.06 -2.92 -11.40
CA GLU A 640 22.10 -1.99 -11.84
C GLU A 640 22.87 -1.30 -10.69
N LEU A 641 22.49 -1.57 -9.43
CA LEU A 641 23.06 -0.94 -8.23
C LEU A 641 24.04 -1.85 -7.46
N SER A 642 24.70 -2.82 -8.11
CA SER A 642 25.66 -3.74 -7.43
C SER A 642 26.92 -3.07 -6.87
N GLU A 643 27.17 -1.78 -7.19
CA GLU A 643 28.22 -0.95 -6.59
C GLU A 643 27.61 0.30 -5.96
N LEU A 644 28.22 0.78 -4.84
CA LEU A 644 27.81 2.05 -4.24
C LEU A 644 27.84 3.16 -5.30
N PRO A 645 26.72 3.88 -5.53
CA PRO A 645 26.68 4.94 -6.52
C PRO A 645 27.70 6.04 -6.17
N ASN A 646 28.25 6.71 -7.18
CA ASN A 646 29.17 7.83 -6.95
C ASN A 646 28.45 9.06 -6.40
N ALA A 647 27.19 9.22 -6.71
CA ALA A 647 26.27 10.23 -6.18
C ALA A 647 24.84 9.69 -6.30
N ILE A 648 23.98 10.09 -5.40
CA ILE A 648 22.54 9.79 -5.43
C ILE A 648 21.78 11.03 -4.97
N SER A 649 20.73 11.43 -5.68
CA SER A 649 19.90 12.55 -5.26
C SER A 649 18.97 12.14 -4.11
N PHE A 650 18.46 13.12 -3.37
CA PHE A 650 17.51 12.87 -2.28
C PHE A 650 16.23 12.15 -2.78
N LEU A 651 15.69 12.60 -3.91
CA LEU A 651 14.49 11.99 -4.50
C LEU A 651 14.74 10.58 -5.03
N GLU A 652 15.91 10.30 -5.61
CA GLU A 652 16.31 8.94 -6.00
C GLU A 652 16.42 8.01 -4.80
N MET A 653 17.02 8.47 -3.70
CA MET A 653 17.07 7.70 -2.45
C MET A 653 15.67 7.36 -1.93
N GLU A 654 14.73 8.31 -2.03
CA GLU A 654 13.32 8.12 -1.65
C GLU A 654 12.51 7.33 -2.68
N HIS A 655 13.14 6.90 -3.80
CA HIS A 655 12.51 6.20 -4.92
C HIS A 655 11.33 6.97 -5.54
N VAL A 656 11.44 8.29 -5.62
CA VAL A 656 10.43 9.18 -6.19
C VAL A 656 11.05 10.12 -7.24
N GLY A 657 10.25 10.50 -8.23
CA GLY A 657 10.66 11.47 -9.25
C GLY A 657 10.21 12.91 -8.97
N LYS A 658 9.16 13.08 -8.13
CA LYS A 658 8.56 14.38 -7.82
C LYS A 658 8.35 14.54 -6.31
N ILE A 659 8.41 15.80 -5.85
CA ILE A 659 8.25 16.13 -4.41
C ILE A 659 6.86 15.70 -3.89
N GLU A 660 5.81 15.84 -4.68
CA GLU A 660 4.45 15.43 -4.32
C GLU A 660 4.37 13.93 -4.00
N GLN A 661 5.23 13.12 -4.60
CA GLN A 661 5.29 11.68 -4.35
C GLN A 661 5.88 11.29 -2.99
N LEU A 662 6.51 12.23 -2.28
CA LEU A 662 7.01 12.01 -0.92
C LEU A 662 5.90 11.72 0.09
N ASN A 663 4.65 12.08 -0.18
CA ASN A 663 3.49 11.85 0.70
C ASN A 663 3.67 12.40 2.12
N ILE A 664 4.24 13.59 2.24
CA ILE A 664 4.69 14.18 3.52
C ILE A 664 3.59 14.18 4.59
N LEU A 665 2.39 14.65 4.28
CA LEU A 665 1.29 14.70 5.25
C LEU A 665 0.86 13.29 5.73
N ASN A 666 0.95 12.28 4.86
CA ASN A 666 0.67 10.92 5.25
C ASN A 666 1.78 10.35 6.15
N ARG A 667 3.05 10.66 5.85
CA ARG A 667 4.18 10.28 6.71
C ARG A 667 4.03 10.86 8.11
N TRP A 668 3.68 12.14 8.24
CA TRP A 668 3.45 12.78 9.54
C TRP A 668 2.32 12.12 10.35
N ASN A 669 1.28 11.63 9.69
CA ASN A 669 0.17 10.96 10.37
C ASN A 669 0.49 9.51 10.78
N THR A 670 1.38 8.85 10.04
CA THR A 670 1.64 7.41 10.20
C THR A 670 2.92 7.10 10.98
N ASN A 671 3.95 7.94 10.85
CA ASN A 671 5.18 7.76 11.62
C ASN A 671 4.96 8.20 13.07
N ASP A 672 5.48 7.41 13.98
CA ASP A 672 5.34 7.64 15.43
C ASP A 672 6.71 7.87 16.07
N PRO A 673 7.05 9.11 16.46
CA PRO A 673 8.33 9.42 17.10
C PRO A 673 8.47 8.80 18.49
N THR A 674 7.38 8.34 19.10
CA THR A 674 7.43 7.61 20.39
C THR A 674 7.96 6.20 20.24
N VAL A 675 7.97 5.65 19.02
CA VAL A 675 8.46 4.31 18.67
C VAL A 675 9.81 4.38 17.98
N SER A 676 9.99 5.32 17.05
CA SER A 676 11.20 5.45 16.23
C SER A 676 11.37 6.88 15.72
N LEU A 677 12.61 7.39 15.70
CA LEU A 677 13.00 8.62 15.05
C LEU A 677 13.86 8.34 13.82
N LYS A 678 13.44 7.34 13.05
CA LYS A 678 14.13 6.81 11.89
C LYS A 678 14.04 7.79 10.72
N SER A 679 15.18 8.09 10.11
CA SER A 679 15.28 8.96 8.92
C SER A 679 16.32 8.42 7.95
N GLU A 680 16.06 8.59 6.67
CA GLU A 680 16.88 8.15 5.55
C GLU A 680 18.11 9.05 5.42
N ILE A 681 19.31 8.47 5.29
CA ILE A 681 20.56 9.23 5.19
C ILE A 681 21.37 8.93 3.92
N GLY A 682 21.05 7.87 3.22
CA GLY A 682 21.79 7.41 2.06
C GLY A 682 21.47 5.97 1.71
N VAL A 683 22.31 5.35 0.90
CA VAL A 683 22.19 3.94 0.47
C VAL A 683 23.45 3.15 0.80
N ASP A 684 23.29 1.84 1.02
CA ASP A 684 24.38 0.90 1.23
C ASP A 684 24.91 0.31 -0.11
N GLN A 685 25.86 -0.62 -0.04
CA GLN A 685 26.44 -1.30 -1.20
C GLN A 685 25.43 -2.14 -2.00
N GLN A 686 24.29 -2.45 -1.43
CA GLN A 686 23.22 -3.22 -2.07
C GLN A 686 22.10 -2.30 -2.60
N GLY A 687 22.29 -0.97 -2.56
CA GLY A 687 21.27 0.01 -2.94
C GLY A 687 20.14 0.16 -1.90
N LYS A 688 20.23 -0.50 -0.74
CA LYS A 688 19.23 -0.38 0.31
C LYS A 688 19.39 0.92 1.07
N ILE A 689 18.26 1.52 1.41
CA ILE A 689 18.24 2.76 2.20
C ILE A 689 18.86 2.53 3.58
N MET A 690 19.83 3.38 3.91
CA MET A 690 20.43 3.46 5.23
C MET A 690 19.70 4.46 6.08
N TYR A 691 19.47 4.10 7.34
CA TYR A 691 18.71 4.91 8.28
C TYR A 691 19.58 5.34 9.49
N LEU A 692 19.28 6.53 9.99
CA LEU A 692 19.72 6.98 11.29
C LEU A 692 18.51 7.17 12.19
N ASP A 693 18.45 6.45 13.31
CA ASP A 693 17.32 6.48 14.25
C ASP A 693 17.79 7.05 15.60
N LEU A 694 17.45 8.30 15.88
CA LEU A 694 17.85 8.95 17.14
C LEU A 694 16.92 8.64 18.32
N HIS A 695 16.04 7.68 18.19
CA HIS A 695 15.34 7.15 19.35
C HIS A 695 16.36 6.59 20.37
N GLU A 696 16.14 6.84 21.66
CA GLU A 696 17.05 6.45 22.74
C GLU A 696 17.39 4.96 22.73
N LYS A 697 16.43 4.11 22.36
CA LYS A 697 16.61 2.65 22.28
C LYS A 697 17.35 2.17 21.03
N ALA A 698 17.56 3.06 20.07
CA ALA A 698 18.25 2.77 18.80
C ALA A 698 19.64 3.41 18.75
N HIS A 699 19.85 4.37 17.83
CA HIS A 699 21.15 5.01 17.59
C HIS A 699 21.39 6.27 18.43
N GLY A 700 20.34 6.84 19.06
CA GLY A 700 20.38 8.09 19.78
C GLY A 700 20.83 8.01 21.25
N PRO A 701 20.66 9.12 21.98
CA PRO A 701 20.04 10.37 21.54
C PRO A 701 21.00 11.39 20.92
N HIS A 702 22.32 11.26 21.03
CA HIS A 702 23.31 12.23 20.58
C HIS A 702 24.36 11.61 19.67
N GLY A 703 25.01 12.41 18.85
CA GLY A 703 26.01 11.90 17.94
C GLY A 703 27.02 12.88 17.39
N LEU A 704 28.03 12.35 16.70
CA LEU A 704 29.14 13.06 16.08
C LEU A 704 29.15 12.86 14.58
N ILE A 705 29.47 13.92 13.83
CA ILE A 705 29.67 13.89 12.38
C ILE A 705 31.03 14.50 12.08
N ALA A 706 31.93 13.78 11.40
CA ALA A 706 33.23 14.30 10.97
C ALA A 706 33.36 14.24 9.46
N GLY A 707 34.06 15.22 8.88
CA GLY A 707 34.40 15.28 7.49
C GLY A 707 35.14 16.54 7.08
N MET A 708 36.22 16.39 6.32
CA MET A 708 37.00 17.54 5.83
C MET A 708 36.19 18.41 4.86
N THR A 709 36.69 19.62 4.58
CA THR A 709 36.12 20.51 3.57
C THR A 709 35.99 19.78 2.22
N GLY A 710 34.82 19.85 1.59
CA GLY A 710 34.55 19.17 0.31
C GLY A 710 34.20 17.67 0.44
N SER A 711 34.16 17.11 1.66
CA SER A 711 33.72 15.72 1.87
C SER A 711 32.22 15.46 1.70
N GLY A 712 31.42 16.51 1.69
CA GLY A 712 29.95 16.43 1.68
C GLY A 712 29.29 16.50 3.07
N LYS A 713 30.03 16.91 4.13
CA LYS A 713 29.55 16.98 5.52
C LYS A 713 28.28 17.83 5.67
N SER A 714 28.27 19.04 5.14
CA SER A 714 27.09 19.92 5.23
C SER A 714 25.91 19.40 4.44
N GLU A 715 26.15 18.80 3.25
CA GLU A 715 25.11 18.14 2.47
C GLU A 715 24.51 16.92 3.19
N PHE A 716 25.33 16.14 3.89
CA PHE A 716 24.85 15.04 4.73
C PHE A 716 23.91 15.56 5.84
N ILE A 717 24.28 16.67 6.50
CA ILE A 717 23.46 17.28 7.55
C ILE A 717 22.15 17.81 6.96
N ILE A 718 22.18 18.44 5.78
CA ILE A 718 20.98 18.92 5.07
C ILE A 718 20.06 17.74 4.74
N THR A 719 20.61 16.65 4.19
CA THR A 719 19.87 15.41 3.90
C THR A 719 19.19 14.87 5.15
N TYR A 720 19.92 14.81 6.27
CA TYR A 720 19.39 14.30 7.52
C TYR A 720 18.24 15.17 8.07
N ILE A 721 18.39 16.49 8.06
CA ILE A 721 17.35 17.44 8.51
C ILE A 721 16.10 17.32 7.63
N LEU A 722 16.26 17.30 6.30
CA LEU A 722 15.13 17.17 5.38
C LEU A 722 14.44 15.81 5.51
N SER A 723 15.21 14.74 5.72
CA SER A 723 14.64 13.42 5.94
C SER A 723 13.81 13.39 7.24
N LEU A 724 14.26 13.96 8.33
CA LEU A 724 13.45 14.10 9.54
C LEU A 724 12.20 14.95 9.29
N ALA A 725 12.33 16.07 8.57
CA ALA A 725 11.23 16.99 8.30
C ALA A 725 10.13 16.38 7.40
N ILE A 726 10.47 15.53 6.45
CA ILE A 726 9.46 14.84 5.65
C ILE A 726 8.77 13.69 6.40
N ASN A 727 9.45 13.12 7.41
CA ASN A 727 8.94 11.97 8.15
C ASN A 727 8.09 12.34 9.37
N TYR A 728 8.36 13.47 10.02
CA TYR A 728 7.71 13.88 11.28
C TYR A 728 7.21 15.32 11.19
N SER A 729 6.10 15.63 11.85
CA SER A 729 5.49 16.96 11.83
C SER A 729 6.30 17.98 12.66
N PRO A 730 6.12 19.30 12.43
CA PRO A 730 6.74 20.35 13.26
C PRO A 730 6.34 20.30 14.74
N ASP A 731 5.18 19.72 15.05
CA ASP A 731 4.71 19.49 16.43
C ASP A 731 5.50 18.38 17.15
N GLU A 732 6.21 17.56 16.38
CA GLU A 732 6.92 16.37 16.89
C GLU A 732 8.43 16.49 16.81
N VAL A 733 8.95 17.23 15.81
CA VAL A 733 10.39 17.43 15.57
C VAL A 733 10.66 18.90 15.26
N SER A 734 11.68 19.48 15.88
CA SER A 734 12.15 20.84 15.61
C SER A 734 13.67 20.94 15.66
N PHE A 735 14.23 21.97 14.99
CA PHE A 735 15.66 22.15 14.83
C PHE A 735 16.13 23.51 15.35
N ILE A 736 17.30 23.54 16.02
CA ILE A 736 18.12 24.72 16.23
C ILE A 736 19.45 24.49 15.53
N LEU A 737 19.82 25.38 14.61
CA LEU A 737 21.04 25.25 13.83
C LEU A 737 22.07 26.28 14.34
N ILE A 738 23.25 25.80 14.73
CA ILE A 738 24.38 26.61 15.16
C ILE A 738 25.46 26.53 14.07
N ASP A 739 25.57 27.55 13.24
CA ASP A 739 26.51 27.62 12.12
C ASP A 739 27.60 28.65 12.36
N TYR A 740 28.76 28.15 12.73
CA TYR A 740 29.90 29.01 13.08
C TYR A 740 30.59 29.71 11.88
N LYS A 741 30.48 29.10 10.68
CA LYS A 741 31.25 29.57 9.49
C LYS A 741 30.55 30.60 8.61
N GLY A 742 29.41 31.15 9.04
CA GLY A 742 28.78 32.25 8.31
C GLY A 742 27.50 31.86 7.54
N GLY A 743 26.77 30.90 8.01
CA GLY A 743 25.38 30.72 7.65
C GLY A 743 25.10 29.81 6.43
N GLY A 744 26.07 29.04 5.93
CA GLY A 744 25.86 28.19 4.77
C GLY A 744 24.84 27.07 5.02
N LEU A 745 24.89 26.45 6.20
CA LEU A 745 23.93 25.44 6.62
C LEU A 745 22.56 26.06 6.92
N ALA A 746 22.55 27.15 7.67
CA ALA A 746 21.33 27.86 8.05
C ALA A 746 20.59 28.43 6.83
N PHE A 747 21.31 28.93 5.84
CA PHE A 747 20.77 29.52 4.61
C PHE A 747 19.99 28.50 3.75
N ALA A 748 20.32 27.21 3.84
CA ALA A 748 19.59 26.16 3.14
C ALA A 748 18.13 26.01 3.62
N PHE A 749 17.86 26.40 4.88
CA PHE A 749 16.53 26.21 5.50
C PHE A 749 15.78 27.51 5.76
N GLU A 750 16.47 28.67 5.72
CA GLU A 750 15.89 29.99 5.93
C GLU A 750 16.35 30.93 4.82
N ASN A 751 15.44 31.31 3.91
CA ASN A 751 15.73 32.31 2.88
C ASN A 751 14.85 33.55 3.09
N LYS A 752 15.36 34.52 3.83
CA LYS A 752 14.64 35.79 4.14
C LYS A 752 14.28 36.60 2.90
N THR A 753 15.08 36.51 1.83
CA THR A 753 14.85 37.26 0.59
C THR A 753 13.62 36.70 -0.17
N LEU A 754 13.40 35.38 -0.12
CA LEU A 754 12.28 34.70 -0.75
C LEU A 754 11.11 34.46 0.22
N GLY A 755 11.28 34.79 1.52
CA GLY A 755 10.27 34.54 2.54
C GLY A 755 10.02 33.03 2.78
N ILE A 756 11.04 32.20 2.56
CA ILE A 756 10.93 30.72 2.71
C ILE A 756 11.65 30.32 3.99
N GLU A 757 10.95 29.56 4.83
CA GLU A 757 11.50 29.01 6.07
C GLU A 757 10.95 27.60 6.27
N LEU A 758 11.82 26.67 6.68
CA LEU A 758 11.38 25.31 7.02
C LEU A 758 10.50 25.36 8.28
N PRO A 759 9.26 24.81 8.26
CA PRO A 759 8.34 24.88 9.41
C PRO A 759 8.88 24.27 10.71
N HIS A 760 9.83 23.35 10.62
CA HIS A 760 10.48 22.69 11.76
C HIS A 760 11.59 23.54 12.41
N LEU A 761 11.98 24.66 11.80
CA LEU A 761 13.11 25.46 12.28
C LEU A 761 12.68 26.32 13.47
N ALA A 762 13.21 26.02 14.65
CA ALA A 762 12.96 26.80 15.86
C ALA A 762 13.89 28.03 15.98
N GLY A 763 15.05 28.00 15.31
CA GLY A 763 15.97 29.13 15.26
C GLY A 763 17.31 28.80 14.64
N THR A 764 17.99 29.86 14.17
CA THR A 764 19.35 29.79 13.61
C THR A 764 20.27 30.72 14.38
N ILE A 765 21.51 30.29 14.60
CA ILE A 765 22.54 31.04 15.29
C ILE A 765 23.74 31.10 14.35
N THR A 766 23.90 32.24 13.67
CA THR A 766 24.93 32.45 12.65
C THR A 766 25.96 33.51 13.05
N ASN A 767 25.66 34.34 14.06
CA ASN A 767 26.56 35.32 14.59
C ASN A 767 26.92 34.99 16.05
N LEU A 768 28.20 34.84 16.36
CA LEU A 768 28.68 34.26 17.59
C LEU A 768 29.38 35.31 18.49
N ASP A 769 28.79 36.51 18.56
CA ASP A 769 29.20 37.47 19.59
C ASP A 769 28.91 36.89 20.98
N LYS A 770 29.81 37.14 21.94
CA LYS A 770 29.72 36.64 23.30
C LYS A 770 28.37 36.92 23.98
N SER A 771 27.73 38.05 23.63
CA SER A 771 26.43 38.47 24.15
C SER A 771 25.27 37.61 23.56
N GLU A 772 25.31 37.25 22.28
CA GLU A 772 24.31 36.39 21.63
C GLU A 772 24.42 34.96 22.09
N MET A 773 25.64 34.47 22.30
CA MET A 773 25.91 33.15 22.87
C MET A 773 25.33 32.98 24.27
N ASN A 774 25.52 33.98 25.13
CA ASN A 774 24.94 33.96 26.47
C ASN A 774 23.40 33.98 26.42
N ARG A 775 22.80 34.78 25.52
CA ARG A 775 21.33 34.77 25.32
C ARG A 775 20.84 33.42 24.83
N THR A 776 21.58 32.80 23.93
CA THR A 776 21.26 31.47 23.43
C THR A 776 21.26 30.41 24.53
N LEU A 777 22.31 30.40 25.41
CA LEU A 777 22.35 29.49 26.54
C LEU A 777 21.19 29.73 27.50
N VAL A 778 20.87 30.99 27.79
CA VAL A 778 19.70 31.34 28.63
C VAL A 778 18.43 30.86 28.00
N SER A 779 18.25 30.97 26.68
CA SER A 779 17.08 30.53 25.96
C SER A 779 16.94 28.98 25.99
N ILE A 780 18.02 28.26 25.70
CA ILE A 780 18.04 26.80 25.77
C ILE A 780 17.76 26.30 27.20
N ASN A 781 18.40 26.89 28.21
CA ASN A 781 18.16 26.54 29.60
C ASN A 781 16.72 26.87 30.05
N SER A 782 16.14 27.94 29.54
CA SER A 782 14.76 28.33 29.81
C SER A 782 13.78 27.31 29.16
N GLU A 783 14.07 26.84 27.96
CA GLU A 783 13.28 25.80 27.29
C GLU A 783 13.34 24.45 28.04
N ILE A 784 14.52 24.06 28.53
CA ILE A 784 14.65 22.86 29.38
C ILE A 784 13.77 22.98 30.64
N LYS A 785 13.80 24.15 31.32
CA LYS A 785 12.95 24.38 32.49
C LYS A 785 11.47 24.39 32.14
N ARG A 786 11.09 24.96 31.00
CA ARG A 786 9.71 24.93 30.47
C ARG A 786 9.22 23.49 30.29
N ARG A 787 10.02 22.66 29.60
CA ARG A 787 9.71 21.24 29.38
C ARG A 787 9.56 20.46 30.68
N GLN A 788 10.51 20.66 31.64
CA GLN A 788 10.42 20.02 32.95
C GLN A 788 9.13 20.40 33.69
N LYS A 789 8.72 21.69 33.63
CA LYS A 789 7.46 22.13 34.23
C LYS A 789 6.26 21.48 33.60
N ILE A 790 6.18 21.51 32.27
CA ILE A 790 5.05 20.91 31.52
C ILE A 790 4.94 19.41 31.80
N PHE A 791 6.08 18.69 31.85
CA PHE A 791 6.06 17.24 32.13
C PHE A 791 5.65 16.94 33.57
N ASN A 792 6.05 17.79 34.51
CA ASN A 792 5.58 17.67 35.90
C ASN A 792 4.09 17.96 36.03
N ASP A 793 3.60 19.03 35.39
CA ASP A 793 2.18 19.38 35.39
C ASP A 793 1.33 18.27 34.73
N ALA A 794 1.80 17.69 33.63
CA ALA A 794 1.17 16.55 32.98
C ALA A 794 1.20 15.27 33.84
N ARG A 795 2.33 14.99 34.51
CA ARG A 795 2.47 13.86 35.44
C ARG A 795 1.43 13.94 36.55
N ASP A 796 1.33 15.12 37.17
CA ASP A 796 0.43 15.34 38.29
C ASP A 796 -1.05 15.27 37.85
N SER A 797 -1.39 15.81 36.68
CA SER A 797 -2.75 15.78 36.14
C SER A 797 -3.21 14.39 35.69
N LEU A 798 -2.29 13.57 35.14
CA LEU A 798 -2.57 12.23 34.63
C LEU A 798 -2.29 11.12 35.67
N SER A 799 -1.84 11.50 36.89
CA SER A 799 -1.48 10.57 37.98
C SER A 799 -0.42 9.52 37.57
N GLU A 800 0.55 9.93 36.77
CA GLU A 800 1.62 9.07 36.28
C GLU A 800 2.85 9.09 37.19
N SER A 801 3.62 8.00 37.22
CA SER A 801 4.83 7.92 38.04
C SER A 801 5.97 8.77 37.47
N THR A 802 6.16 8.70 36.15
CA THR A 802 7.18 9.46 35.40
C THR A 802 6.66 9.77 34.01
N ILE A 803 7.02 10.93 33.48
CA ILE A 803 6.78 11.31 32.10
C ILE A 803 8.11 11.73 31.47
N ASP A 804 8.45 11.10 30.36
CA ASP A 804 9.51 11.49 29.44
C ASP A 804 8.90 12.03 28.13
N ILE A 805 9.72 12.42 27.18
CA ILE A 805 9.27 12.97 25.90
C ILE A 805 8.40 11.96 25.12
N TYR A 806 8.77 10.68 25.09
CA TYR A 806 8.05 9.64 24.35
C TYR A 806 6.65 9.42 24.91
N LYS A 807 6.55 9.35 26.23
CA LYS A 807 5.27 9.20 26.93
C LYS A 807 4.42 10.47 26.80
N TYR A 808 5.03 11.64 26.86
CA TYR A 808 4.33 12.92 26.66
C TYR A 808 3.76 13.04 25.24
N GLN A 809 4.55 12.76 24.21
CA GLN A 809 4.08 12.81 22.82
C GLN A 809 2.99 11.74 22.54
N LYS A 810 3.08 10.57 23.19
CA LYS A 810 1.99 9.59 23.14
C LYS A 810 0.69 10.17 23.70
N PHE A 811 0.73 10.84 24.84
CA PHE A 811 -0.43 11.51 25.42
C PHE A 811 -0.94 12.67 24.54
N TYR A 812 -0.06 13.40 23.87
CA TYR A 812 -0.43 14.43 22.90
C TYR A 812 -1.21 13.83 21.72
N ARG A 813 -0.72 12.75 21.13
CA ARG A 813 -1.42 12.01 20.05
C ARG A 813 -2.76 11.41 20.51
N GLU A 814 -2.85 10.98 21.76
CA GLU A 814 -4.10 10.50 22.37
C GLU A 814 -5.06 11.64 22.77
N GLY A 815 -4.68 12.90 22.58
CA GLY A 815 -5.50 14.06 22.97
C GLY A 815 -5.62 14.31 24.48
N LYS A 816 -4.76 13.66 25.29
CA LYS A 816 -4.75 13.82 26.76
C LYS A 816 -4.05 15.08 27.22
N VAL A 817 -3.15 15.60 26.42
CA VAL A 817 -2.48 16.90 26.59
C VAL A 817 -2.63 17.72 25.33
N THR A 818 -2.66 19.04 25.42
CA THR A 818 -2.99 19.94 24.31
C THR A 818 -1.78 20.70 23.75
N GLU A 819 -0.70 20.82 24.52
CA GLU A 819 0.48 21.57 24.11
C GLU A 819 1.48 20.61 23.42
N PRO A 820 1.86 20.87 22.13
CA PRO A 820 2.86 20.05 21.46
C PRO A 820 4.25 20.34 22.01
N ILE A 821 5.01 19.31 22.33
CA ILE A 821 6.42 19.38 22.70
C ILE A 821 7.23 18.54 21.71
N PRO A 822 7.89 19.17 20.72
CA PRO A 822 8.68 18.45 19.75
C PRO A 822 10.00 17.92 20.31
N HIS A 823 10.54 16.86 19.72
CA HIS A 823 11.95 16.53 19.86
C HIS A 823 12.81 17.70 19.31
N LEU A 824 13.69 18.25 20.12
CA LEU A 824 14.51 19.40 19.77
C LEU A 824 15.92 18.93 19.38
N PHE A 825 16.27 19.06 18.09
CA PHE A 825 17.57 18.74 17.55
C PHE A 825 18.44 19.99 17.51
N ILE A 826 19.48 20.02 18.32
CA ILE A 826 20.50 21.09 18.33
C ILE A 826 21.67 20.58 17.49
N ILE A 827 21.86 21.16 16.31
CA ILE A 827 22.89 20.77 15.36
C ILE A 827 23.94 21.89 15.29
N CYS A 828 25.16 21.53 15.65
CA CYS A 828 26.28 22.45 15.64
C CYS A 828 27.26 22.05 14.51
N ASP A 829 27.36 22.89 13.48
CA ASP A 829 28.38 22.76 12.43
C ASP A 829 29.68 23.44 12.86
N GLU A 830 30.78 22.68 12.85
CA GLU A 830 32.14 23.11 13.28
C GLU A 830 32.27 23.40 14.79
N PHE A 831 31.86 22.42 15.60
CA PHE A 831 31.97 22.55 17.05
C PHE A 831 33.43 22.69 17.58
N ALA A 832 34.44 22.28 16.79
CA ALA A 832 35.84 22.43 17.16
C ALA A 832 36.26 23.88 17.31
N GLU A 833 35.85 24.74 16.38
CA GLU A 833 36.13 26.16 16.46
C GLU A 833 35.32 26.80 17.59
N LEU A 834 34.07 26.42 17.75
CA LEU A 834 33.23 26.90 18.83
C LEU A 834 33.80 26.55 20.21
N LYS A 835 34.26 25.31 20.39
CA LYS A 835 34.93 24.88 21.64
C LYS A 835 36.22 25.65 21.91
N SER A 836 37.01 25.92 20.87
CA SER A 836 38.28 26.71 21.02
C SER A 836 38.03 28.14 21.44
N GLN A 837 37.00 28.80 20.88
CA GLN A 837 36.73 30.22 21.14
C GLN A 837 35.78 30.43 22.33
N GLN A 838 34.90 29.50 22.60
CA GLN A 838 33.88 29.61 23.65
C GLN A 838 33.75 28.27 24.42
N PRO A 839 34.79 27.87 25.19
CA PRO A 839 34.78 26.57 25.88
C PRO A 839 33.64 26.47 26.90
N ASP A 840 33.34 27.53 27.63
CA ASP A 840 32.25 27.55 28.62
C ASP A 840 30.88 27.33 27.98
N PHE A 841 30.66 27.85 26.76
CA PHE A 841 29.41 27.59 26.01
C PHE A 841 29.27 26.13 25.65
N MET A 842 30.31 25.49 25.13
CA MET A 842 30.29 24.07 24.75
C MET A 842 30.08 23.17 25.96
N ASP A 843 30.73 23.41 27.08
CA ASP A 843 30.55 22.59 28.28
C ASP A 843 29.13 22.73 28.85
N ASN A 844 28.55 23.92 28.80
CA ASN A 844 27.14 24.12 29.14
C ASN A 844 26.19 23.41 28.17
N LEU A 845 26.44 23.50 26.85
CA LEU A 845 25.61 22.85 25.84
C LEU A 845 25.61 21.30 26.01
N ILE A 846 26.76 20.69 26.27
CA ILE A 846 26.90 19.26 26.55
C ILE A 846 26.16 18.89 27.85
N SER A 847 26.25 19.74 28.87
CA SER A 847 25.52 19.53 30.12
C SER A 847 24.00 19.58 29.93
N VAL A 848 23.55 20.57 29.14
CA VAL A 848 22.13 20.70 28.73
C VAL A 848 21.63 19.47 27.99
N ALA A 849 22.40 18.95 27.04
CA ALA A 849 22.04 17.76 26.27
C ALA A 849 21.90 16.54 27.20
N ARG A 850 22.82 16.36 28.14
CA ARG A 850 22.74 15.26 29.12
C ARG A 850 21.47 15.31 29.98
N ILE A 851 21.11 16.52 30.47
CA ILE A 851 19.87 16.71 31.26
C ILE A 851 18.64 16.60 30.37
N GLY A 852 18.73 17.13 29.15
CA GLY A 852 17.65 17.20 28.18
C GLY A 852 17.27 15.85 27.51
N ARG A 853 18.04 14.79 27.74
CA ARG A 853 17.79 13.47 27.12
C ARG A 853 16.36 12.98 27.33
N SER A 854 15.87 12.93 28.56
CA SER A 854 14.49 12.55 28.87
C SER A 854 13.45 13.58 28.45
N LEU A 855 13.89 14.81 28.16
CA LEU A 855 13.04 15.91 27.71
C LEU A 855 12.99 16.06 26.18
N GLY A 856 13.59 15.12 25.43
CA GLY A 856 13.60 15.11 23.98
C GLY A 856 14.57 16.11 23.35
N VAL A 857 15.70 16.38 23.98
CA VAL A 857 16.77 17.24 23.42
C VAL A 857 17.88 16.35 22.85
N HIS A 858 18.19 16.51 21.57
CA HIS A 858 19.23 15.79 20.85
C HIS A 858 20.35 16.73 20.43
N LEU A 859 21.58 16.34 20.67
CA LEU A 859 22.76 17.13 20.30
C LEU A 859 23.54 16.39 19.20
N ILE A 860 23.75 17.06 18.08
CA ILE A 860 24.56 16.59 16.96
C ILE A 860 25.71 17.56 16.77
N LEU A 861 26.93 17.07 16.97
CA LEU A 861 28.14 17.86 16.85
C LEU A 861 28.88 17.50 15.56
N ALA A 862 29.08 18.46 14.68
CA ALA A 862 29.81 18.27 13.44
C ALA A 862 31.14 18.99 13.44
N THR A 863 32.18 18.41 12.82
CA THR A 863 33.52 19.04 12.77
C THR A 863 34.28 18.58 11.52
N GLN A 864 35.22 19.42 11.08
CA GLN A 864 36.17 19.06 10.02
C GLN A 864 37.40 18.36 10.60
N LYS A 865 37.77 18.63 11.84
CA LYS A 865 38.94 18.08 12.50
C LYS A 865 38.57 17.53 13.89
N PRO A 866 38.32 16.20 13.99
CA PRO A 866 37.96 15.60 15.27
C PRO A 866 39.10 15.45 16.25
N SER A 867 40.35 15.30 15.76
CA SER A 867 41.53 15.01 16.60
C SER A 867 41.83 16.11 17.63
N GLY A 868 41.90 15.70 18.89
CA GLY A 868 42.21 16.58 20.03
C GLY A 868 41.08 17.52 20.47
N VAL A 869 39.90 17.42 19.85
CA VAL A 869 38.74 18.25 20.18
C VAL A 869 37.68 17.44 20.96
N VAL A 870 37.50 16.18 20.62
CA VAL A 870 36.54 15.31 21.27
C VAL A 870 37.13 14.76 22.57
N ASN A 871 36.57 15.19 23.72
CA ASN A 871 36.98 14.71 25.05
C ASN A 871 36.12 13.57 25.55
N ASP A 872 36.52 12.91 26.65
CA ASP A 872 35.79 11.76 27.22
C ASP A 872 34.33 12.10 27.57
N GLN A 873 34.02 13.33 27.90
CA GLN A 873 32.67 13.77 28.20
C GLN A 873 31.77 13.78 26.93
N ILE A 874 32.29 14.18 25.78
CA ILE A 874 31.62 14.11 24.50
C ILE A 874 31.46 12.63 24.09
N TRP A 875 32.56 11.85 24.19
CA TRP A 875 32.55 10.44 23.85
C TRP A 875 31.50 9.63 24.62
N SER A 876 31.39 9.87 25.91
CA SER A 876 30.46 9.11 26.77
C SER A 876 28.98 9.44 26.52
N ASN A 877 28.69 10.58 25.92
CA ASN A 877 27.31 11.03 25.64
C ASN A 877 26.87 10.80 24.20
N THR A 878 27.78 10.43 23.28
CA THR A 878 27.48 10.24 21.88
C THR A 878 27.50 8.77 21.47
N LYS A 879 26.38 8.24 20.97
CA LYS A 879 26.27 6.84 20.63
C LYS A 879 26.56 6.58 19.15
N PHE A 880 26.07 7.42 18.22
CA PHE A 880 26.35 7.26 16.80
C PHE A 880 27.48 8.18 16.33
N ARG A 881 28.19 7.75 15.31
CA ARG A 881 29.29 8.44 14.67
C ARG A 881 29.18 8.27 13.16
N VAL A 882 29.15 9.38 12.46
CA VAL A 882 29.23 9.44 11.00
C VAL A 882 30.57 10.05 10.62
N CYS A 883 31.35 9.32 9.84
CA CYS A 883 32.65 9.80 9.38
C CYS A 883 32.71 9.77 7.85
N LEU A 884 32.65 10.95 7.25
CA LEU A 884 32.95 11.16 5.83
C LEU A 884 34.47 11.17 5.64
N LYS A 885 34.94 11.54 4.43
CA LYS A 885 36.38 11.70 4.19
C LYS A 885 37.00 12.66 5.19
N VAL A 886 38.06 12.23 5.88
CA VAL A 886 38.91 13.05 6.78
C VAL A 886 40.30 13.19 6.21
N GLN A 887 41.10 14.09 6.77
CA GLN A 887 42.38 14.48 6.18
C GLN A 887 43.42 13.37 6.33
N ASP A 888 43.47 12.74 7.49
CA ASP A 888 44.47 11.70 7.79
C ASP A 888 43.85 10.54 8.60
N GLU A 889 44.64 9.46 8.75
CA GLU A 889 44.25 8.28 9.49
C GLU A 889 44.04 8.52 10.98
N SER A 890 44.70 9.53 11.58
CA SER A 890 44.53 9.81 13.00
C SER A 890 43.15 10.38 13.30
N ASP A 891 42.60 11.22 12.41
CA ASP A 891 41.24 11.72 12.50
C ASP A 891 40.21 10.58 12.36
N SER A 892 40.46 9.67 11.41
CA SER A 892 39.60 8.49 11.23
C SER A 892 39.64 7.55 12.46
N LYS A 893 40.83 7.28 12.98
CA LYS A 893 41.01 6.44 14.18
C LYS A 893 40.39 7.09 15.43
N GLU A 894 40.42 8.42 15.52
CA GLU A 894 39.74 9.12 16.62
C GLU A 894 38.21 8.88 16.55
N MET A 895 37.60 9.07 15.37
CA MET A 895 36.15 8.94 15.17
C MET A 895 35.65 7.48 15.21
N LEU A 896 36.28 6.60 14.43
CA LEU A 896 35.78 5.25 14.17
C LEU A 896 36.58 4.16 14.88
N LYS A 897 37.71 4.51 15.47
CA LYS A 897 38.75 3.56 15.94
C LYS A 897 39.35 2.71 14.79
N ARG A 898 39.20 3.19 13.54
CA ARG A 898 39.62 2.58 12.29
C ARG A 898 40.14 3.61 11.29
N PRO A 899 41.08 3.29 10.41
CA PRO A 899 41.72 4.23 9.48
C PRO A 899 40.94 4.52 8.18
N GLU A 900 39.92 3.72 7.86
CA GLU A 900 39.36 3.61 6.51
C GLU A 900 38.71 4.90 5.99
N ALA A 901 38.20 5.79 6.86
CA ALA A 901 37.58 7.03 6.40
C ALA A 901 38.54 8.00 5.72
N ALA A 902 39.83 7.94 6.03
CA ALA A 902 40.86 8.75 5.35
C ALA A 902 41.02 8.39 3.86
N SER A 903 40.74 7.15 3.50
CA SER A 903 40.87 6.63 2.12
C SER A 903 39.64 6.85 1.24
N LEU A 904 38.54 7.39 1.77
CA LEU A 904 37.32 7.68 0.99
C LEU A 904 37.62 8.68 -0.13
N LYS A 905 37.15 8.41 -1.34
CA LYS A 905 37.39 9.25 -2.53
C LYS A 905 36.19 10.05 -2.96
N GLN A 906 34.99 9.48 -2.89
CA GLN A 906 33.76 10.08 -3.37
C GLN A 906 33.18 11.08 -2.35
N VAL A 907 32.62 12.17 -2.84
CA VAL A 907 31.89 13.14 -2.02
C VAL A 907 30.60 12.50 -1.48
N GLY A 908 30.29 12.73 -0.20
CA GLY A 908 29.11 12.13 0.43
C GLY A 908 29.26 10.66 0.82
N ARG A 909 30.41 10.03 0.55
CA ARG A 909 30.70 8.68 1.04
C ARG A 909 31.02 8.73 2.53
N PHE A 910 30.43 7.84 3.32
CA PHE A 910 30.55 7.85 4.77
C PHE A 910 30.55 6.47 5.41
N TYR A 911 31.14 6.37 6.58
CA TYR A 911 30.96 5.26 7.51
C TYR A 911 30.02 5.68 8.63
N LEU A 912 29.03 4.84 8.94
CA LEU A 912 28.17 4.94 10.11
C LEU A 912 28.58 3.90 11.13
N GLN A 913 28.91 4.34 12.34
CA GLN A 913 29.17 3.49 13.50
C GLN A 913 28.19 3.82 14.61
N VAL A 914 27.59 2.78 15.21
CA VAL A 914 26.73 2.90 16.39
C VAL A 914 27.33 2.05 17.51
N GLY A 915 27.50 2.65 18.69
CA GLY A 915 28.18 1.98 19.78
C GLY A 915 29.64 1.60 19.44
N TYR A 916 30.19 0.62 20.15
CA TYR A 916 31.52 0.08 19.82
C TYR A 916 31.46 -1.07 18.80
N ASN A 917 30.44 -1.96 18.91
CA ASN A 917 30.29 -3.15 18.06
C ASN A 917 28.83 -3.41 17.65
N GLU A 918 27.91 -2.46 17.83
CA GLU A 918 26.48 -2.66 17.54
C GLU A 918 26.20 -2.61 16.04
N TYR A 919 26.77 -1.63 15.34
CA TYR A 919 26.57 -1.42 13.91
C TYR A 919 27.76 -0.68 13.27
N PHE A 920 28.22 -1.16 12.10
CA PHE A 920 29.23 -0.50 11.28
C PHE A 920 28.95 -0.74 9.82
N ALA A 921 28.75 0.33 9.03
CA ALA A 921 28.43 0.21 7.61
C ALA A 921 29.01 1.37 6.80
N LEU A 922 29.32 1.07 5.53
CA LEU A 922 29.71 2.03 4.50
C LEU A 922 28.49 2.43 3.68
N GLY A 923 28.28 3.73 3.45
CA GLY A 923 27.15 4.24 2.67
C GLY A 923 27.51 5.41 1.78
N GLN A 924 26.62 5.74 0.86
CA GLN A 924 26.61 6.96 0.06
C GLN A 924 25.45 7.82 0.49
N SER A 925 25.75 9.04 0.97
CA SER A 925 24.74 10.02 1.34
C SER A 925 23.99 10.55 0.13
N ALA A 926 22.72 10.79 0.30
CA ALA A 926 21.94 11.50 -0.70
C ALA A 926 22.30 12.99 -0.76
N TRP A 927 22.07 13.59 -1.93
CA TRP A 927 22.34 14.99 -2.22
C TRP A 927 21.04 15.76 -2.49
N CYS A 928 20.72 16.69 -1.59
CA CYS A 928 19.53 17.53 -1.71
C CYS A 928 19.69 18.68 -2.71
N GLY A 929 20.94 19.09 -3.03
CA GLY A 929 21.26 20.12 -4.00
C GLY A 929 21.16 19.70 -5.46
N ALA A 930 20.70 18.48 -5.76
CA ALA A 930 20.50 18.01 -7.11
C ALA A 930 19.44 18.83 -7.86
N LYS A 931 19.60 18.98 -9.18
CA LYS A 931 18.68 19.75 -10.00
C LYS A 931 17.29 19.08 -10.02
N TYR A 932 16.27 19.86 -9.69
CA TYR A 932 14.88 19.41 -9.71
C TYR A 932 14.16 19.86 -10.99
N TYR A 933 13.39 18.96 -11.59
CA TYR A 933 12.54 19.21 -12.75
C TYR A 933 11.09 18.94 -12.36
N PRO A 934 10.27 20.00 -12.10
CA PRO A 934 8.88 19.88 -11.63
C PRO A 934 7.94 19.24 -12.64
#